data_72840bea4c38bf2e4aa28d37a27fbbd6
#
_entry.id   72840bea4c38bf2e4aa28d37a27fbbd6
#
_cell.length_a   1.000
_cell.length_b   1.000
_cell.length_c   1.000
_cell.angle_alpha   90.00
_cell.angle_beta   90.00
_cell.angle_gamma   90.00
#
_symmetry.space_group_name_H-M   'P 1'
#
loop_
_entity.id
_entity.type
_entity.pdbx_description
1 polymer ?
#
loop_
_entity_poly.entity_id
_entity_poly.type
_entity_poly.pdbx_seq_one_letter_code
_entity_poly.pdbx_strand_id
1 'polypeptide(L)'
;MNNYVVAFDTANEMISLGLGRLDRAEKRIECVASAEVGAFRASNVRLLPEIDDLLKRAGVGRSEVACVVCGRGPGSFTGVRICLASAKGVAIGLDVPLFGVSTSDAQAWQQWGNGVRGTVIVLGDAMRKEVYPVRYRLTDQGIERLNSDTVMKAAALPEWLGADAAQRIVGDALKKYADLCAGKGEVAGEEERYPTGAGLLLAAQAAWKEGAFDPDSQSLGDPCALLPVYTRLSDAEEHERIKFAKQDAAAYAVDAKDLESGVQGGSVIRYQPLEAAWAPAVAAMEAQVMGTDAWNEAQVLDELPRADRTWWAAFEVADTRKRTVNVGEAKLVGYAGGWVNDGQVQLLKVASSPEHRRQGIAQELLARIALDARDLGAREMTLEVRASNTGAHAFYERLGLKNIGTRPHYYSDKEDACIYEGPLPVAEHDVAGMELRLNAAAANAGKETGERIPLSGKLILAIESSCDETAAALIDEAGTIVSDVVASQIDFHSRFGGVVPEIASRKHIEAIGGVAIECLAQARERTGRADLSWSDLAAVSVTYAPGLVGALVVGLAFAKGLAWACDVPLIGVNHLEGHLYANKIACPDIKPPMVVSLVSGGHTMLVHVKDWGEYETMGSTLDDAVGEAFDKVAKAMGLGYPGGPLISALAEKGNPKAVRFPRALMHSGDLQFSLSGLKTSVMTYLQKEQQAGREINQADVAASFQAAVIDVQVAKARTALRQTGAKEFCLGGGVAANPELRRAYEALCQQLGVRLTMPPLSACTDNAAMIALVALDRYKQQKFFGLDCDVKAHAPLDEAY
;
A
#
# COMPACT_ATOMS: atom_id res chain seq x y z
N MET A 1 5.47 22.41 27.94
CA MET A 1 5.74 22.53 26.51
C MET A 1 6.58 21.33 26.12
N ASN A 2 6.20 20.66 25.07
CA ASN A 2 6.96 19.52 24.54
C ASN A 2 8.29 20.06 23.98
N ASN A 3 9.41 19.57 24.48
CA ASN A 3 10.72 20.16 24.20
C ASN A 3 11.73 19.17 23.62
N TYR A 4 11.34 17.93 23.41
CA TYR A 4 12.27 16.89 22.95
C TYR A 4 11.94 16.37 21.56
N VAL A 5 12.98 15.95 20.86
CA VAL A 5 12.92 15.29 19.55
C VAL A 5 13.40 13.86 19.74
N VAL A 6 12.61 12.90 19.32
CA VAL A 6 13.05 11.50 19.23
C VAL A 6 13.44 11.20 17.79
N ALA A 7 14.68 10.78 17.56
CA ALA A 7 15.21 10.45 16.24
C ALA A 7 15.61 8.98 16.17
N PHE A 8 15.32 8.29 15.07
CA PHE A 8 15.75 6.90 14.87
C PHE A 8 15.86 6.50 13.40
N ASP A 9 16.73 5.52 13.15
CA ASP A 9 16.90 4.90 11.83
C ASP A 9 17.16 3.40 11.99
N THR A 10 16.54 2.59 11.13
CA THR A 10 16.73 1.13 11.07
C THR A 10 17.04 0.66 9.64
N ALA A 11 17.52 1.55 8.78
CA ALA A 11 17.81 1.28 7.37
C ALA A 11 18.95 0.29 7.14
N ASN A 12 19.71 -0.07 8.17
CA ASN A 12 20.84 -0.99 8.13
C ASN A 12 20.85 -1.97 9.33
N GLU A 13 21.98 -2.64 9.60
CA GLU A 13 22.09 -3.64 10.67
C GLU A 13 22.11 -3.03 12.09
N MET A 14 22.21 -1.71 12.18
CA MET A 14 22.19 -0.99 13.45
C MET A 14 20.90 -0.18 13.57
N ILE A 15 20.34 -0.12 14.77
CA ILE A 15 19.34 0.88 15.13
C ILE A 15 20.09 2.10 15.62
N SER A 16 19.92 3.23 14.98
CA SER A 16 20.46 4.51 15.42
C SER A 16 19.37 5.28 16.18
N LEU A 17 19.64 5.71 17.39
CA LEU A 17 18.70 6.41 18.26
C LEU A 17 19.28 7.75 18.70
N GLY A 18 18.45 8.79 18.70
CA GLY A 18 18.83 10.12 19.18
C GLY A 18 17.70 10.76 20.01
N LEU A 19 18.07 11.39 21.09
CA LEU A 19 17.19 12.26 21.87
C LEU A 19 17.77 13.67 21.84
N GLY A 20 17.05 14.61 21.26
CA GLY A 20 17.42 16.03 21.15
C GLY A 20 16.53 16.92 22.00
N ARG A 21 17.08 18.00 22.52
CA ARG A 21 16.35 19.07 23.18
C ARG A 21 16.24 20.29 22.27
N LEU A 22 15.03 20.81 22.07
CA LEU A 22 14.74 21.96 21.20
C LEU A 22 15.11 23.28 21.90
N ASP A 23 15.93 24.09 21.22
CA ASP A 23 16.09 25.51 21.48
C ASP A 23 15.43 26.27 20.32
N ARG A 24 14.20 26.72 20.56
CA ARG A 24 13.38 27.37 19.52
C ARG A 24 13.89 28.75 19.12
N ALA A 25 14.59 29.44 20.05
CA ALA A 25 15.11 30.77 19.76
C ALA A 25 16.28 30.72 18.73
N GLU A 26 17.15 29.73 18.88
CA GLU A 26 18.33 29.55 18.05
C GLU A 26 18.12 28.56 16.91
N LYS A 27 16.91 27.98 16.78
CA LYS A 27 16.62 26.85 15.91
C LYS A 27 17.69 25.76 16.01
N ARG A 28 17.97 25.34 17.25
CA ARG A 28 19.01 24.37 17.57
C ARG A 28 18.41 23.14 18.24
N ILE A 29 18.93 21.96 17.87
CA ILE A 29 18.62 20.69 18.50
C ILE A 29 19.87 20.21 19.25
N GLU A 30 19.87 20.33 20.55
CA GLU A 30 20.96 19.83 21.40
C GLU A 30 20.80 18.31 21.60
N CYS A 31 21.77 17.54 21.17
CA CYS A 31 21.77 16.08 21.40
C CYS A 31 21.95 15.79 22.91
N VAL A 32 20.92 15.26 23.53
CA VAL A 32 20.91 14.85 24.96
C VAL A 32 21.44 13.44 25.14
N ALA A 33 21.06 12.54 24.21
CA ALA A 33 21.53 11.15 24.21
C ALA A 33 21.54 10.62 22.77
N SER A 34 22.51 9.74 22.48
CA SER A 34 22.59 8.93 21.26
C SER A 34 22.94 7.50 21.63
N ALA A 35 22.37 6.55 20.92
CA ALA A 35 22.68 5.13 21.09
C ALA A 35 22.62 4.41 19.75
N GLU A 36 23.59 3.53 19.51
CA GLU A 36 23.66 2.64 18.36
C GLU A 36 23.53 1.20 18.85
N VAL A 37 22.49 0.50 18.37
CA VAL A 37 22.13 -0.84 18.86
C VAL A 37 22.18 -1.85 17.73
N GLY A 38 23.00 -2.89 17.87
CA GLY A 38 23.04 -3.99 16.90
C GLY A 38 21.70 -4.71 16.81
N ALA A 39 21.09 -4.75 15.64
CA ALA A 39 19.75 -5.30 15.43
C ALA A 39 19.63 -6.09 14.13
N PHE A 40 20.64 -6.85 13.74
CA PHE A 40 20.58 -7.70 12.55
C PHE A 40 19.33 -8.59 12.57
N ARG A 41 18.39 -8.35 11.64
CA ARG A 41 17.08 -9.01 11.55
C ARG A 41 16.20 -8.92 12.81
N ALA A 42 16.48 -7.97 13.70
CA ALA A 42 15.75 -7.79 14.96
C ALA A 42 15.20 -6.36 15.15
N SER A 43 15.27 -5.51 14.14
CA SER A 43 14.84 -4.10 14.26
C SER A 43 13.38 -3.97 14.69
N ASN A 44 12.50 -4.84 14.20
CA ASN A 44 11.07 -4.83 14.57
C ASN A 44 10.85 -5.20 16.06
N VAL A 45 11.69 -6.05 16.60
CA VAL A 45 11.61 -6.52 18.01
C VAL A 45 12.20 -5.48 18.96
N ARG A 46 13.27 -4.80 18.54
CA ARG A 46 14.09 -3.97 19.42
C ARG A 46 13.76 -2.48 19.41
N LEU A 47 13.30 -1.92 18.28
CA LEU A 47 13.19 -0.46 18.09
C LEU A 47 12.42 0.24 19.22
N LEU A 48 11.18 -0.13 19.45
CA LEU A 48 10.33 0.55 20.45
C LEU A 48 10.82 0.33 21.89
N PRO A 49 11.22 -0.89 22.31
CA PRO A 49 11.87 -1.09 23.61
C PRO A 49 13.10 -0.21 23.82
N GLU A 50 13.96 -0.06 22.80
CA GLU A 50 15.17 0.77 22.90
C GLU A 50 14.85 2.27 22.95
N ILE A 51 13.81 2.75 22.23
CA ILE A 51 13.32 4.12 22.34
C ILE A 51 12.79 4.38 23.76
N ASP A 52 11.99 3.47 24.30
CA ASP A 52 11.43 3.59 25.65
C ASP A 52 12.54 3.63 26.72
N ASP A 53 13.58 2.81 26.57
CA ASP A 53 14.73 2.78 27.46
C ASP A 53 15.60 4.06 27.36
N LEU A 54 15.80 4.58 26.13
CA LEU A 54 16.50 5.85 25.91
C LEU A 54 15.81 7.01 26.63
N LEU A 55 14.48 7.12 26.52
CA LEU A 55 13.70 8.16 27.20
C LEU A 55 13.76 8.00 28.73
N LYS A 56 13.59 6.77 29.24
CA LYS A 56 13.67 6.48 30.67
C LYS A 56 15.02 6.85 31.26
N ARG A 57 16.13 6.48 30.59
CA ARG A 57 17.50 6.85 31.01
C ARG A 57 17.72 8.36 31.02
N ALA A 58 17.11 9.09 30.09
CA ALA A 58 17.17 10.55 30.04
C ALA A 58 16.20 11.25 31.02
N GLY A 59 15.30 10.52 31.67
CA GLY A 59 14.26 11.08 32.55
C GLY A 59 13.19 11.88 31.80
N VAL A 60 12.93 11.54 30.51
CA VAL A 60 11.99 12.25 29.65
C VAL A 60 10.73 11.42 29.46
N GLY A 61 9.57 12.04 29.68
CA GLY A 61 8.28 11.41 29.42
C GLY A 61 7.87 11.48 27.94
N ARG A 62 7.04 10.53 27.48
CA ARG A 62 6.52 10.50 26.10
C ARG A 62 5.77 11.80 25.75
N SER A 63 5.02 12.35 26.69
CA SER A 63 4.29 13.62 26.55
C SER A 63 5.18 14.87 26.42
N GLU A 64 6.49 14.74 26.60
CA GLU A 64 7.44 15.83 26.41
C GLU A 64 8.06 15.82 25.00
N VAL A 65 7.76 14.80 24.19
CA VAL A 65 8.18 14.72 22.78
C VAL A 65 7.39 15.72 21.96
N ALA A 66 8.09 16.59 21.23
CA ALA A 66 7.53 17.63 20.38
C ALA A 66 7.45 17.22 18.91
N CYS A 67 8.36 16.37 18.47
CA CYS A 67 8.34 15.82 17.11
C CYS A 67 9.17 14.54 17.01
N VAL A 68 8.92 13.78 15.94
CA VAL A 68 9.66 12.57 15.60
C VAL A 68 10.51 12.81 14.35
N VAL A 69 11.75 12.34 14.37
CA VAL A 69 12.66 12.33 13.22
C VAL A 69 12.99 10.89 12.88
N CYS A 70 12.87 10.49 11.61
CA CYS A 70 13.20 9.12 11.23
C CYS A 70 14.05 9.04 9.97
N GLY A 71 14.88 7.99 9.89
CA GLY A 71 15.56 7.61 8.66
C GLY A 71 14.55 7.12 7.62
N ARG A 72 14.65 7.60 6.39
CA ARG A 72 13.79 7.18 5.27
C ARG A 72 14.51 6.36 4.20
N GLY A 73 15.74 5.92 4.50
CA GLY A 73 16.64 5.23 3.57
C GLY A 73 17.51 6.22 2.76
N PRO A 74 18.21 5.75 1.73
CA PRO A 74 18.21 4.37 1.23
C PRO A 74 18.87 3.35 2.18
N GLY A 75 18.52 2.08 2.04
CA GLY A 75 19.07 0.99 2.85
C GLY A 75 18.28 -0.31 2.75
N SER A 76 18.30 -1.09 3.82
CA SER A 76 17.53 -2.33 3.96
C SER A 76 16.04 -2.09 3.74
N PHE A 77 15.47 -2.77 2.77
CA PHE A 77 14.07 -2.65 2.38
C PHE A 77 13.08 -2.87 3.55
N THR A 78 13.32 -3.90 4.37
CA THR A 78 12.53 -4.17 5.57
C THR A 78 12.81 -3.15 6.67
N GLY A 79 14.08 -2.80 6.88
CA GLY A 79 14.49 -1.85 7.90
C GLY A 79 13.86 -0.48 7.71
N VAL A 80 13.91 0.08 6.51
CA VAL A 80 13.29 1.38 6.18
C VAL A 80 11.79 1.37 6.46
N ARG A 81 11.09 0.27 6.16
CA ARG A 81 9.65 0.16 6.43
C ARG A 81 9.33 0.10 7.92
N ILE A 82 10.11 -0.68 8.69
CA ILE A 82 9.98 -0.71 10.16
C ILE A 82 10.15 0.70 10.71
N CYS A 83 11.20 1.40 10.27
CA CYS A 83 11.48 2.77 10.68
C CYS A 83 10.28 3.70 10.45
N LEU A 84 9.83 3.79 9.20
CA LEU A 84 8.75 4.71 8.83
C LEU A 84 7.40 4.33 9.45
N ALA A 85 7.04 3.03 9.46
CA ALA A 85 5.79 2.58 10.05
C ALA A 85 5.73 2.89 11.55
N SER A 86 6.80 2.58 12.28
CA SER A 86 6.91 2.92 13.71
C SER A 86 6.84 4.45 13.92
N ALA A 87 7.57 5.22 13.10
CA ALA A 87 7.59 6.67 13.19
C ALA A 87 6.20 7.30 12.94
N LYS A 88 5.48 6.81 11.92
CA LYS A 88 4.09 7.22 11.65
C LYS A 88 3.18 6.91 12.84
N GLY A 89 3.26 5.68 13.38
CA GLY A 89 2.46 5.28 14.54
C GLY A 89 2.75 6.13 15.77
N VAL A 90 4.03 6.39 16.07
CA VAL A 90 4.45 7.25 17.20
C VAL A 90 3.97 8.68 16.99
N ALA A 91 4.20 9.27 15.82
CA ALA A 91 3.84 10.67 15.56
C ALA A 91 2.33 10.90 15.60
N ILE A 92 1.55 9.98 14.99
CA ILE A 92 0.08 10.04 15.01
C ILE A 92 -0.45 9.87 16.45
N GLY A 93 0.09 8.92 17.23
CA GLY A 93 -0.36 8.68 18.59
C GLY A 93 -0.03 9.80 19.57
N LEU A 94 1.09 10.48 19.38
CA LEU A 94 1.48 11.66 20.17
C LEU A 94 0.89 12.97 19.65
N ASP A 95 0.26 12.95 18.47
CA ASP A 95 -0.22 14.14 17.74
C ASP A 95 0.90 15.17 17.52
N VAL A 96 2.05 14.72 17.00
CA VAL A 96 3.23 15.55 16.77
C VAL A 96 3.73 15.42 15.31
N PRO A 97 4.46 16.44 14.79
CA PRO A 97 5.06 16.38 13.46
C PRO A 97 6.05 15.23 13.31
N LEU A 98 6.14 14.68 12.09
CA LEU A 98 7.12 13.69 11.68
C LEU A 98 8.01 14.22 10.56
N PHE A 99 9.32 14.13 10.74
CA PHE A 99 10.29 14.54 9.73
C PHE A 99 11.17 13.37 9.28
N GLY A 100 11.34 13.22 7.96
CA GLY A 100 12.15 12.16 7.37
C GLY A 100 13.51 12.67 6.89
N VAL A 101 14.58 12.03 7.34
CA VAL A 101 15.96 12.31 6.95
C VAL A 101 16.49 11.19 6.05
N SER A 102 17.21 11.54 4.97
CA SER A 102 17.96 10.52 4.21
C SER A 102 19.01 9.89 5.12
N THR A 103 19.08 8.56 5.13
CA THR A 103 20.10 7.81 5.87
C THR A 103 21.52 8.22 5.48
N SER A 104 21.74 8.51 4.18
CA SER A 104 23.04 9.02 3.68
C SER A 104 23.34 10.44 4.19
N ASP A 105 22.32 11.32 4.23
CA ASP A 105 22.48 12.69 4.75
C ASP A 105 22.80 12.67 6.25
N ALA A 106 22.11 11.81 7.04
CA ALA A 106 22.41 11.66 8.46
C ALA A 106 23.86 11.25 8.70
N GLN A 107 24.43 10.37 7.88
CA GLN A 107 25.82 9.97 7.97
C GLN A 107 26.79 11.09 7.53
N ALA A 108 26.43 11.87 6.53
CA ALA A 108 27.22 13.04 6.13
C ALA A 108 27.22 14.13 7.23
N TRP A 109 26.06 14.40 7.86
CA TRP A 109 25.95 15.31 9.00
C TRP A 109 26.71 14.81 10.23
N GLN A 110 26.78 13.51 10.47
CA GLN A 110 27.63 12.92 11.49
C GLN A 110 29.10 13.25 11.24
N GLN A 111 29.59 13.09 9.99
CA GLN A 111 30.97 13.44 9.65
C GLN A 111 31.24 14.93 9.82
N TRP A 112 30.29 15.78 9.44
CA TRP A 112 30.38 17.22 9.66
C TRP A 112 30.46 17.57 11.15
N GLY A 113 29.65 16.93 11.99
CA GLY A 113 29.64 17.07 13.45
C GLY A 113 30.97 16.63 14.09
N ASN A 114 31.63 15.63 13.53
CA ASN A 114 32.96 15.14 13.93
C ASN A 114 34.11 16.06 13.45
N GLY A 115 33.78 17.21 12.81
CA GLY A 115 34.78 18.16 12.36
C GLY A 115 35.42 17.85 10.99
N VAL A 116 34.93 16.84 10.26
CA VAL A 116 35.40 16.52 8.91
C VAL A 116 35.01 17.64 7.94
N ARG A 117 35.92 18.02 7.07
CA ARG A 117 35.71 19.03 6.00
C ARG A 117 36.30 18.50 4.69
N GLY A 118 35.76 18.96 3.56
CA GLY A 118 36.16 18.50 2.24
C GLY A 118 35.17 17.52 1.64
N THR A 119 35.65 16.67 0.73
CA THR A 119 34.80 15.67 0.05
C THR A 119 34.57 14.43 0.92
N VAL A 120 33.32 14.09 1.17
CA VAL A 120 32.90 12.86 1.85
C VAL A 120 32.01 12.05 0.93
N ILE A 121 32.24 10.75 0.89
CA ILE A 121 31.44 9.79 0.14
C ILE A 121 30.77 8.83 1.13
N VAL A 122 29.45 8.76 1.09
CA VAL A 122 28.65 7.79 1.82
C VAL A 122 28.31 6.63 0.89
N LEU A 123 28.70 5.42 1.27
CA LEU A 123 28.45 4.19 0.52
C LEU A 123 27.49 3.29 1.27
N GLY A 124 26.21 3.29 0.90
CA GLY A 124 25.22 2.36 1.41
C GLY A 124 25.25 1.00 0.69
N ASP A 125 25.04 -0.09 1.40
CA ASP A 125 24.92 -1.45 0.81
C ASP A 125 23.52 -1.63 0.20
N ALA A 126 23.45 -1.69 -1.12
CA ALA A 126 22.20 -1.92 -1.86
C ALA A 126 21.89 -3.42 -2.07
N MET A 127 22.64 -4.33 -1.43
CA MET A 127 22.55 -5.77 -1.62
C MET A 127 22.87 -6.21 -3.06
N ARG A 128 22.79 -7.48 -3.42
CA ARG A 128 22.93 -8.04 -4.78
C ARG A 128 24.17 -7.53 -5.54
N LYS A 129 25.27 -7.23 -4.84
CA LYS A 129 26.52 -6.65 -5.38
C LYS A 129 26.33 -5.24 -5.94
N GLU A 130 25.47 -4.46 -5.33
CA GLU A 130 25.16 -3.05 -5.64
C GLU A 130 25.39 -2.16 -4.42
N VAL A 131 25.58 -0.88 -4.67
CA VAL A 131 25.82 0.15 -3.64
C VAL A 131 25.02 1.42 -3.93
N TYR A 132 24.75 2.21 -2.88
CA TYR A 132 24.19 3.56 -2.95
C TYR A 132 25.33 4.57 -2.72
N PRO A 133 25.98 5.11 -3.76
CA PRO A 133 27.06 6.06 -3.59
C PRO A 133 26.52 7.49 -3.61
N VAL A 134 26.76 8.25 -2.53
CA VAL A 134 26.41 9.66 -2.46
C VAL A 134 27.64 10.47 -2.08
N ARG A 135 27.93 11.52 -2.87
CA ARG A 135 29.05 12.42 -2.66
C ARG A 135 28.58 13.72 -2.04
N TYR A 136 29.30 14.18 -1.03
CA TYR A 136 29.03 15.41 -0.30
C TYR A 136 30.28 16.28 -0.27
N ARG A 137 30.07 17.61 -0.23
CA ARG A 137 31.05 18.60 0.15
C ARG A 137 30.73 19.15 1.52
N LEU A 138 31.64 18.97 2.48
CA LEU A 138 31.49 19.43 3.84
C LEU A 138 32.28 20.73 4.01
N THR A 139 31.61 21.82 4.43
CA THR A 139 32.18 23.15 4.67
C THR A 139 31.88 23.59 6.09
N ASP A 140 32.39 24.74 6.51
CA ASP A 140 32.03 25.31 7.83
C ASP A 140 30.56 25.71 7.92
N GLN A 141 29.88 25.90 6.81
CA GLN A 141 28.46 26.27 6.74
C GLN A 141 27.50 25.07 6.82
N GLY A 142 27.98 23.83 6.57
CA GLY A 142 27.18 22.61 6.53
C GLY A 142 27.62 21.64 5.45
N ILE A 143 26.70 20.80 5.02
CA ILE A 143 26.92 19.83 3.94
C ILE A 143 26.22 20.29 2.65
N GLU A 144 26.86 20.04 1.53
CA GLU A 144 26.29 20.18 0.18
C GLU A 144 26.26 18.79 -0.47
N ARG A 145 25.10 18.34 -0.85
CA ARG A 145 24.93 17.06 -1.54
C ARG A 145 25.19 17.25 -3.02
N LEU A 146 26.11 16.46 -3.62
CA LEU A 146 26.60 16.64 -4.99
C LEU A 146 25.94 15.71 -6.02
N ASN A 147 25.22 14.68 -5.58
CA ASN A 147 24.43 13.81 -6.47
C ASN A 147 23.21 13.24 -5.74
N SER A 148 22.19 12.86 -6.53
CA SER A 148 20.98 12.19 -6.03
C SER A 148 21.26 10.75 -5.57
N ASP A 149 20.29 10.15 -4.85
CA ASP A 149 20.31 8.74 -4.52
C ASP A 149 20.20 7.91 -5.81
N THR A 150 21.22 7.09 -6.06
CA THR A 150 21.26 6.18 -7.21
C THR A 150 21.78 4.82 -6.76
N VAL A 151 21.42 3.76 -7.47
CA VAL A 151 21.99 2.43 -7.28
C VAL A 151 22.95 2.11 -8.41
N MET A 152 24.10 1.51 -8.08
CA MET A 152 25.07 1.07 -9.08
C MET A 152 25.73 -0.24 -8.71
N LYS A 153 26.28 -0.96 -9.70
CA LYS A 153 27.06 -2.17 -9.44
C LYS A 153 28.33 -1.82 -8.67
N ALA A 154 28.62 -2.57 -7.61
CA ALA A 154 29.84 -2.34 -6.80
C ALA A 154 31.14 -2.43 -7.63
N ALA A 155 31.16 -3.26 -8.68
CA ALA A 155 32.31 -3.37 -9.60
C ALA A 155 32.66 -2.05 -10.34
N ALA A 156 31.70 -1.15 -10.52
CA ALA A 156 31.91 0.17 -11.14
C ALA A 156 32.39 1.24 -10.14
N LEU A 157 32.40 0.93 -8.84
CA LEU A 157 32.77 1.86 -7.77
C LEU A 157 34.16 2.50 -7.95
N PRO A 158 35.24 1.75 -8.30
CA PRO A 158 36.57 2.36 -8.49
C PRO A 158 36.62 3.43 -9.56
N GLU A 159 35.85 3.30 -10.63
CA GLU A 159 35.76 4.30 -11.72
C GLU A 159 34.96 5.51 -11.23
N TRP A 160 33.80 5.28 -10.58
CA TRP A 160 32.95 6.34 -10.04
C TRP A 160 33.63 7.18 -8.96
N LEU A 161 34.46 6.58 -8.10
CA LEU A 161 35.25 7.29 -7.09
C LEU A 161 36.28 8.23 -7.71
N GLY A 162 36.80 7.90 -8.89
CA GLY A 162 37.81 8.69 -9.58
C GLY A 162 39.20 8.61 -8.96
N ALA A 163 40.03 9.66 -9.16
CA ALA A 163 41.42 9.73 -8.73
C ALA A 163 41.64 10.68 -7.53
N ASP A 164 40.60 11.27 -6.95
CA ASP A 164 40.70 12.20 -5.83
C ASP A 164 41.01 11.44 -4.53
N ALA A 165 42.25 11.37 -4.12
CA ALA A 165 42.70 10.70 -2.90
C ALA A 165 42.44 11.50 -1.61
N ALA A 166 42.01 12.75 -1.71
CA ALA A 166 41.70 13.58 -0.53
C ALA A 166 40.28 13.37 0.03
N GLN A 167 39.46 12.55 -0.64
CA GLN A 167 38.11 12.25 -0.19
C GLN A 167 38.08 11.25 0.96
N ARG A 168 37.11 11.39 1.87
CA ARG A 168 36.82 10.44 2.94
C ARG A 168 35.66 9.55 2.56
N ILE A 169 35.76 8.24 2.77
CA ILE A 169 34.76 7.25 2.38
C ILE A 169 34.21 6.57 3.63
N VAL A 170 32.89 6.67 3.85
CA VAL A 170 32.18 6.09 4.99
C VAL A 170 31.00 5.21 4.51
N GLY A 171 30.35 4.45 5.38
CA GLY A 171 29.14 3.73 5.06
C GLY A 171 29.24 2.22 5.22
N ASP A 172 28.09 1.56 5.31
CA ASP A 172 27.98 0.11 5.62
C ASP A 172 28.42 -0.79 4.45
N ALA A 173 28.43 -0.28 3.22
CA ALA A 173 28.97 -0.98 2.06
C ALA A 173 30.48 -1.31 2.22
N LEU A 174 31.21 -0.54 3.03
CA LEU A 174 32.62 -0.79 3.33
C LEU A 174 32.85 -2.15 4.02
N LYS A 175 31.84 -2.72 4.68
CA LYS A 175 31.91 -4.10 5.22
C LYS A 175 32.23 -5.14 4.14
N LYS A 176 31.81 -4.89 2.90
CA LYS A 176 31.95 -5.83 1.78
C LYS A 176 32.91 -5.36 0.70
N TYR A 177 33.04 -4.05 0.52
CA TYR A 177 33.66 -3.45 -0.66
C TYR A 177 34.81 -2.46 -0.33
N ALA A 178 35.36 -2.52 0.89
CA ALA A 178 36.49 -1.67 1.26
C ALA A 178 37.70 -1.81 0.30
N ASP A 179 37.96 -3.03 -0.19
CA ASP A 179 39.04 -3.30 -1.15
C ASP A 179 38.88 -2.52 -2.47
N LEU A 180 37.64 -2.28 -2.92
CA LEU A 180 37.34 -1.51 -4.12
C LEU A 180 37.60 0.00 -3.94
N CYS A 181 37.74 0.45 -2.69
CA CYS A 181 38.03 1.83 -2.31
C CYS A 181 39.55 2.07 -2.11
N ALA A 182 40.37 1.03 -2.18
CA ALA A 182 41.82 1.14 -1.93
C ALA A 182 42.50 2.14 -2.86
N GLY A 183 43.22 3.12 -2.27
CA GLY A 183 43.91 4.19 -3.04
C GLY A 183 42.97 5.25 -3.63
N LYS A 184 41.67 5.25 -3.27
CA LYS A 184 40.68 6.21 -3.76
C LYS A 184 40.31 7.29 -2.75
N GLY A 185 40.81 7.19 -1.53
CA GLY A 185 40.53 8.11 -0.42
C GLY A 185 40.87 7.47 0.93
N GLU A 186 40.60 8.21 1.99
CA GLU A 186 40.66 7.71 3.36
C GLU A 186 39.40 6.88 3.66
N VAL A 187 39.55 5.57 3.89
CA VAL A 187 38.46 4.65 4.27
C VAL A 187 38.28 4.71 5.77
N ALA A 188 37.06 5.04 6.22
CA ALA A 188 36.72 5.16 7.64
C ALA A 188 36.66 3.81 8.38
N GLY A 189 36.84 3.87 9.71
CA GLY A 189 36.77 2.72 10.61
C GLY A 189 35.37 2.10 10.75
N GLU A 190 35.28 1.02 11.56
CA GLU A 190 34.03 0.28 11.75
C GLU A 190 32.94 1.11 12.45
N GLU A 191 33.34 1.97 13.38
CA GLU A 191 32.46 2.83 14.16
C GLU A 191 31.75 3.93 13.31
N GLU A 192 32.26 4.20 12.11
CA GLU A 192 31.70 5.21 11.19
C GLU A 192 30.94 4.58 10.00
N ARG A 193 30.67 3.29 10.05
CA ARG A 193 29.93 2.58 8.98
C ARG A 193 28.46 2.87 8.97
N TYR A 194 27.90 3.34 10.07
CA TYR A 194 26.46 3.54 10.23
C TYR A 194 26.13 4.96 10.65
N PRO A 195 24.93 5.50 10.29
CA PRO A 195 24.48 6.75 10.84
C PRO A 195 24.32 6.68 12.34
N THR A 196 24.38 7.81 13.02
CA THR A 196 24.12 7.93 14.46
C THR A 196 22.86 8.75 14.73
N GLY A 197 22.30 8.59 15.94
CA GLY A 197 21.20 9.44 16.39
C GLY A 197 21.55 10.93 16.37
N ALA A 198 22.80 11.26 16.71
CA ALA A 198 23.32 12.63 16.62
C ALA A 198 23.33 13.16 15.17
N GLY A 199 23.70 12.31 14.19
CA GLY A 199 23.66 12.68 12.77
C GLY A 199 22.25 12.98 12.27
N LEU A 200 21.25 12.18 12.69
CA LEU A 200 19.83 12.42 12.40
C LEU A 200 19.36 13.77 12.97
N LEU A 201 19.72 14.07 14.23
CA LEU A 201 19.35 15.34 14.88
C LEU A 201 20.02 16.56 14.21
N LEU A 202 21.28 16.44 13.78
CA LEU A 202 21.97 17.50 13.02
C LEU A 202 21.32 17.75 11.66
N ALA A 203 20.92 16.70 10.94
CA ALA A 203 20.20 16.82 9.67
C ALA A 203 18.84 17.51 9.85
N ALA A 204 18.08 17.12 10.89
CA ALA A 204 16.80 17.76 11.23
C ALA A 204 16.99 19.23 11.63
N GLN A 205 18.05 19.55 12.39
CA GLN A 205 18.37 20.95 12.75
C GLN A 205 18.68 21.79 11.52
N ALA A 206 19.41 21.27 10.55
CA ALA A 206 19.71 21.97 9.31
C ALA A 206 18.43 22.27 8.52
N ALA A 207 17.58 21.26 8.34
CA ALA A 207 16.28 21.41 7.69
C ALA A 207 15.38 22.44 8.40
N TRP A 208 15.41 22.49 9.73
CA TRP A 208 14.66 23.50 10.50
C TRP A 208 15.17 24.92 10.27
N LYS A 209 16.49 25.10 10.22
CA LYS A 209 17.10 26.40 9.88
C LYS A 209 16.77 26.87 8.48
N GLU A 210 16.70 25.95 7.54
CA GLU A 210 16.35 26.19 6.13
C GLU A 210 14.84 26.37 5.90
N GLY A 211 13.99 26.07 6.92
CA GLY A 211 12.54 26.18 6.83
C GLY A 211 11.87 24.99 6.12
N ALA A 212 12.62 23.93 5.79
CA ALA A 212 12.08 22.68 5.24
C ALA A 212 11.41 21.78 6.29
N PHE A 213 11.62 22.07 7.56
CA PHE A 213 11.02 21.40 8.70
C PHE A 213 10.73 22.42 9.81
N ASP A 214 9.65 22.18 10.57
CA ASP A 214 9.36 22.96 11.78
C ASP A 214 8.75 21.99 12.82
N PRO A 215 9.39 21.82 14.00
CA PRO A 215 8.89 20.92 15.04
C PRO A 215 7.54 21.34 15.66
N ASP A 216 7.07 22.54 15.37
CA ASP A 216 5.79 23.06 15.85
C ASP A 216 4.72 23.14 14.73
N SER A 217 5.01 22.66 13.51
CA SER A 217 4.11 22.73 12.35
C SER A 217 3.70 21.35 11.85
N GLN A 218 2.43 20.99 12.01
CA GLN A 218 1.85 19.77 11.44
C GLN A 218 1.87 19.78 9.90
N SER A 219 1.69 20.93 9.26
CA SER A 219 1.68 21.01 7.80
C SER A 219 3.03 20.73 7.14
N LEU A 220 4.14 20.99 7.86
CA LEU A 220 5.50 20.65 7.41
C LEU A 220 5.98 19.29 7.90
N GLY A 221 5.20 18.60 8.72
CA GLY A 221 5.53 17.31 9.33
C GLY A 221 4.37 16.33 9.31
N ASP A 222 3.55 16.29 8.24
CA ASP A 222 2.44 15.33 8.10
C ASP A 222 2.96 13.88 8.06
N PRO A 223 2.63 13.04 9.07
CA PRO A 223 3.05 11.65 9.07
C PRO A 223 2.55 10.85 7.86
N CYS A 224 1.41 11.21 7.27
CA CYS A 224 0.85 10.50 6.13
C CYS A 224 1.63 10.79 4.84
N ALA A 225 2.15 12.01 4.68
CA ALA A 225 2.87 12.42 3.49
C ALA A 225 4.31 11.85 3.41
N LEU A 226 4.87 11.35 4.54
CA LEU A 226 6.24 10.87 4.54
C LEU A 226 6.35 9.49 3.87
N LEU A 227 7.21 9.40 2.84
CA LEU A 227 7.47 8.19 2.08
C LEU A 227 8.94 7.74 2.18
N PRO A 228 9.24 6.44 2.01
CA PRO A 228 10.61 5.93 1.93
C PRO A 228 11.30 6.38 0.64
N VAL A 229 12.63 6.47 0.68
CA VAL A 229 13.45 6.67 -0.53
C VAL A 229 13.68 5.31 -1.18
N TYR A 230 12.95 5.03 -2.25
CA TYR A 230 13.17 3.85 -3.08
C TYR A 230 13.97 4.23 -4.34
N THR A 231 15.22 3.81 -4.40
CA THR A 231 16.12 4.04 -5.54
C THR A 231 16.08 2.92 -6.57
N ARG A 232 15.24 1.91 -6.34
CA ARG A 232 15.14 0.72 -7.15
C ARG A 232 13.69 0.32 -7.34
N LEU A 233 13.33 -0.06 -8.57
CA LEU A 233 12.06 -0.73 -8.86
C LEU A 233 12.02 -2.12 -8.21
N SER A 234 10.84 -2.65 -7.93
CA SER A 234 10.68 -4.05 -7.59
C SER A 234 11.06 -4.95 -8.78
N ASP A 235 11.41 -6.20 -8.50
CA ASP A 235 11.70 -7.16 -9.57
C ASP A 235 10.51 -7.32 -10.54
N ALA A 236 9.28 -7.20 -10.04
CA ALA A 236 8.07 -7.26 -10.84
C ALA A 236 7.93 -6.04 -11.77
N GLU A 237 8.16 -4.84 -11.26
CA GLU A 237 8.15 -3.60 -12.03
C GLU A 237 9.28 -3.57 -13.07
N GLU A 238 10.48 -4.06 -12.72
CA GLU A 238 11.60 -4.18 -13.64
C GLU A 238 11.30 -5.19 -14.77
N HIS A 239 10.72 -6.34 -14.45
CA HIS A 239 10.28 -7.31 -15.46
C HIS A 239 9.17 -6.77 -16.34
N GLU A 240 8.23 -6.02 -15.79
CA GLU A 240 7.17 -5.35 -16.54
C GLU A 240 7.78 -4.34 -17.53
N ARG A 241 8.68 -3.49 -17.06
CA ARG A 241 9.41 -2.51 -17.88
C ARG A 241 10.16 -3.19 -19.05
N ILE A 242 10.86 -4.30 -18.75
CA ILE A 242 11.58 -5.08 -19.79
C ILE A 242 10.61 -5.73 -20.78
N LYS A 243 9.46 -6.21 -20.31
CA LYS A 243 8.43 -6.81 -21.15
C LYS A 243 7.82 -5.78 -22.09
N PHE A 244 7.49 -4.58 -21.61
CA PHE A 244 6.99 -3.49 -22.43
C PHE A 244 8.04 -3.04 -23.45
N ALA A 245 9.28 -2.82 -23.05
CA ALA A 245 10.36 -2.45 -23.99
C ALA A 245 10.59 -3.51 -25.10
N LYS A 246 10.34 -4.81 -24.81
CA LYS A 246 10.41 -5.87 -25.84
C LYS A 246 9.16 -5.92 -26.71
N GLN A 247 7.99 -5.59 -26.17
CA GLN A 247 6.73 -5.52 -26.92
C GLN A 247 6.71 -4.30 -27.85
N ASP A 248 7.22 -3.15 -27.42
CA ASP A 248 7.39 -1.96 -28.25
C ASP A 248 8.32 -2.24 -29.46
N ALA A 249 9.41 -2.97 -29.25
CA ALA A 249 10.30 -3.37 -30.34
C ALA A 249 9.63 -4.34 -31.35
N ALA A 250 8.59 -5.09 -30.94
CA ALA A 250 7.85 -5.99 -31.80
C ALA A 250 6.62 -5.32 -32.45
N ALA A 251 6.05 -4.28 -31.83
CA ALA A 251 4.87 -3.57 -32.32
C ALA A 251 5.15 -2.64 -33.52
N TYR A 252 6.40 -2.25 -33.75
CA TYR A 252 6.80 -1.48 -34.95
C TYR A 252 6.67 -2.25 -36.29
N ALA A 253 6.13 -3.45 -36.29
CA ALA A 253 6.04 -4.34 -37.49
C ALA A 253 4.61 -4.68 -37.94
N VAL A 254 3.56 -3.96 -37.53
CA VAL A 254 2.17 -4.25 -37.97
C VAL A 254 1.50 -3.05 -38.65
N ASP A 255 1.02 -3.32 -39.87
CA ASP A 255 0.40 -2.37 -40.82
C ASP A 255 -0.91 -1.71 -40.29
N ALA A 256 -1.02 -0.44 -40.61
CA ALA A 256 -2.20 0.39 -40.35
C ALA A 256 -3.31 0.14 -41.39
N LYS A 257 -4.12 -0.87 -41.21
CA LYS A 257 -5.40 -1.00 -41.93
C LYS A 257 -6.34 -1.85 -41.07
N ASP A 258 -7.24 -1.19 -40.34
CA ASP A 258 -8.60 -1.63 -40.00
C ASP A 258 -9.13 -0.77 -38.83
N LEU A 259 -9.69 0.38 -39.17
CA LEU A 259 -10.42 1.23 -38.25
C LEU A 259 -11.78 1.56 -38.86
N GLU A 260 -12.81 0.81 -38.49
CA GLU A 260 -14.21 1.27 -38.47
C GLU A 260 -15.16 0.17 -37.98
N SER A 261 -15.71 0.32 -36.76
CA SER A 261 -17.09 -0.10 -36.45
C SER A 261 -17.48 0.23 -35.00
N GLY A 262 -18.69 0.74 -34.85
CA GLY A 262 -19.24 1.43 -33.71
C GLY A 262 -19.71 0.57 -32.53
N VAL A 263 -19.93 1.23 -31.41
CA VAL A 263 -20.32 0.67 -30.11
C VAL A 263 -21.62 1.29 -29.59
N GLN A 264 -22.55 0.46 -29.14
CA GLN A 264 -23.70 0.84 -28.32
C GLN A 264 -23.72 0.03 -27.02
N GLY A 265 -23.82 0.73 -25.86
CA GLY A 265 -24.08 0.13 -24.53
C GLY A 265 -23.07 0.57 -23.47
N GLY A 266 -23.51 1.10 -22.35
CA GLY A 266 -22.89 1.69 -21.17
C GLY A 266 -21.36 1.76 -21.10
N SER A 267 -20.80 2.93 -21.16
CA SER A 267 -19.36 3.19 -21.15
C SER A 267 -18.84 3.52 -19.75
N VAL A 268 -17.57 3.18 -19.47
CA VAL A 268 -16.85 3.49 -18.22
C VAL A 268 -15.59 4.28 -18.56
N ILE A 269 -15.21 5.24 -17.71
CA ILE A 269 -13.94 5.96 -17.86
C ILE A 269 -12.81 5.16 -17.24
N ARG A 270 -11.74 4.95 -18.01
CA ARG A 270 -10.49 4.30 -17.57
C ARG A 270 -9.34 5.27 -17.64
N TYR A 271 -8.45 5.20 -16.65
CA TYR A 271 -7.25 6.02 -16.56
C TYR A 271 -6.01 5.14 -16.66
N GLN A 272 -5.06 5.53 -17.51
CA GLN A 272 -3.75 4.84 -17.63
C GLN A 272 -2.66 5.84 -18.03
N PRO A 273 -1.37 5.51 -17.81
CA PRO A 273 -0.28 6.29 -18.37
C PRO A 273 -0.45 6.50 -19.88
N LEU A 274 -0.16 7.70 -20.35
CA LEU A 274 -0.29 8.03 -21.77
C LEU A 274 0.88 7.45 -22.56
N GLU A 275 0.57 6.57 -23.51
CA GLU A 275 1.54 5.93 -24.38
C GLU A 275 1.68 6.63 -25.73
N ALA A 276 2.83 6.48 -26.38
CA ALA A 276 3.15 7.09 -27.68
C ALA A 276 2.12 6.76 -28.78
N ALA A 277 1.53 5.57 -28.73
CA ALA A 277 0.49 5.14 -29.67
C ALA A 277 -0.76 6.04 -29.69
N TRP A 278 -0.99 6.80 -28.62
CA TRP A 278 -2.11 7.72 -28.47
C TRP A 278 -1.80 9.15 -28.91
N ALA A 279 -0.56 9.45 -29.32
CA ALA A 279 -0.17 10.81 -29.73
C ALA A 279 -1.05 11.42 -30.84
N PRO A 280 -1.50 10.68 -31.87
CA PRO A 280 -2.46 11.22 -32.84
C PRO A 280 -3.80 11.63 -32.24
N ALA A 281 -4.33 10.84 -31.28
CA ALA A 281 -5.60 11.15 -30.61
C ALA A 281 -5.46 12.35 -29.67
N VAL A 282 -4.32 12.49 -28.98
CA VAL A 282 -4.01 13.67 -28.16
C VAL A 282 -3.90 14.91 -29.02
N ALA A 283 -3.16 14.87 -30.15
CA ALA A 283 -3.07 16.00 -31.08
C ALA A 283 -4.41 16.42 -31.67
N ALA A 284 -5.29 15.45 -31.95
CA ALA A 284 -6.66 15.74 -32.40
C ALA A 284 -7.50 16.43 -31.30
N MET A 285 -7.39 15.99 -30.05
CA MET A 285 -8.05 16.65 -28.91
C MET A 285 -7.47 18.06 -28.65
N GLU A 286 -6.15 18.23 -28.73
CA GLU A 286 -5.47 19.53 -28.62
C GLU A 286 -6.05 20.52 -29.64
N ALA A 287 -6.15 20.14 -30.92
CA ALA A 287 -6.70 20.98 -31.97
C ALA A 287 -8.17 21.39 -31.70
N GLN A 288 -8.95 20.51 -31.06
CA GLN A 288 -10.34 20.79 -30.72
C GLN A 288 -10.50 21.70 -29.49
N VAL A 289 -9.58 21.57 -28.48
CA VAL A 289 -9.77 22.17 -27.15
C VAL A 289 -8.87 23.38 -26.92
N MET A 290 -7.63 23.37 -27.44
CA MET A 290 -6.59 24.36 -27.15
C MET A 290 -6.41 25.44 -28.24
N GLY A 291 -7.06 25.31 -29.39
CA GLY A 291 -7.02 26.28 -30.46
C GLY A 291 -5.60 26.58 -30.99
N THR A 292 -5.17 27.83 -30.94
CA THR A 292 -3.85 28.27 -31.43
C THR A 292 -2.65 27.75 -30.62
N ASP A 293 -2.88 27.29 -29.37
CA ASP A 293 -1.84 26.75 -28.49
C ASP A 293 -1.79 25.22 -28.49
N ALA A 294 -2.50 24.58 -29.44
CA ALA A 294 -2.54 23.15 -29.60
C ALA A 294 -1.18 22.57 -29.99
N TRP A 295 -0.80 21.49 -29.32
CA TRP A 295 0.37 20.69 -29.69
C TRP A 295 0.05 19.76 -30.86
N ASN A 296 0.99 19.61 -31.77
CA ASN A 296 0.92 18.60 -32.81
C ASN A 296 1.47 17.25 -32.30
N GLU A 297 1.26 16.21 -33.10
CA GLU A 297 1.69 14.85 -32.79
C GLU A 297 3.20 14.76 -32.48
N ALA A 298 4.05 15.46 -33.25
CA ALA A 298 5.49 15.42 -33.04
C ALA A 298 5.89 16.04 -31.70
N GLN A 299 5.22 17.10 -31.25
CA GLN A 299 5.44 17.72 -29.95
C GLN A 299 5.03 16.80 -28.80
N VAL A 300 3.91 16.08 -28.93
CA VAL A 300 3.49 15.08 -27.95
C VAL A 300 4.50 13.96 -27.84
N LEU A 301 4.96 13.42 -28.98
CA LEU A 301 5.95 12.33 -29.00
C LEU A 301 7.33 12.73 -28.47
N ASP A 302 7.71 14.02 -28.54
CA ASP A 302 8.96 14.53 -28.00
C ASP A 302 8.94 14.61 -26.46
N GLU A 303 7.78 14.82 -25.86
CA GLU A 303 7.64 14.98 -24.41
C GLU A 303 7.44 13.65 -23.65
N LEU A 304 6.78 12.67 -24.27
CA LEU A 304 6.44 11.41 -23.61
C LEU A 304 7.63 10.58 -23.08
N PRO A 305 8.78 10.45 -23.81
CA PRO A 305 9.87 9.57 -23.37
C PRO A 305 10.80 10.20 -22.32
N ARG A 306 10.59 11.46 -21.91
CA ARG A 306 11.47 12.17 -20.99
C ARG A 306 11.26 11.67 -19.57
N ALA A 307 12.32 11.30 -18.87
CA ALA A 307 12.31 10.70 -17.53
C ALA A 307 11.77 11.63 -16.42
N ASP A 308 11.77 12.95 -16.67
CA ASP A 308 11.27 14.00 -15.77
C ASP A 308 9.83 14.42 -16.08
N ARG A 309 9.10 13.60 -16.86
CA ARG A 309 7.72 13.83 -17.25
C ARG A 309 6.79 12.77 -16.70
N THR A 310 5.57 13.20 -16.41
CA THR A 310 4.46 12.29 -16.07
C THR A 310 3.26 12.62 -16.95
N TRP A 311 2.69 11.60 -17.61
CA TRP A 311 1.59 11.73 -18.55
C TRP A 311 0.52 10.69 -18.29
N TRP A 312 -0.72 11.15 -18.14
CA TRP A 312 -1.90 10.30 -17.93
C TRP A 312 -3.01 10.61 -18.91
N ALA A 313 -3.79 9.59 -19.26
CA ALA A 313 -4.93 9.71 -20.14
C ALA A 313 -6.17 9.03 -19.57
N ALA A 314 -7.33 9.56 -19.91
CA ALA A 314 -8.66 9.05 -19.59
C ALA A 314 -9.33 8.56 -20.87
N PHE A 315 -9.88 7.35 -20.83
CA PHE A 315 -10.50 6.68 -21.97
C PHE A 315 -11.93 6.25 -21.66
N GLU A 316 -12.84 6.52 -22.59
CA GLU A 316 -14.18 5.94 -22.57
C GLU A 316 -14.12 4.55 -23.20
N VAL A 317 -14.49 3.52 -22.42
CA VAL A 317 -14.43 2.12 -22.81
C VAL A 317 -15.83 1.51 -22.74
N ALA A 318 -16.24 0.85 -23.80
CA ALA A 318 -17.54 0.16 -23.86
C ALA A 318 -17.54 -1.17 -23.10
N ASP A 319 -16.40 -1.88 -23.08
CA ASP A 319 -16.27 -3.12 -22.31
C ASP A 319 -15.72 -2.84 -20.92
N THR A 320 -16.62 -2.84 -19.93
CA THR A 320 -16.29 -2.60 -18.50
C THR A 320 -15.29 -3.61 -17.92
N ARG A 321 -14.99 -4.70 -18.61
CA ARG A 321 -14.10 -5.77 -18.18
C ARG A 321 -12.66 -5.58 -18.64
N LYS A 322 -12.42 -4.77 -19.69
CA LYS A 322 -11.06 -4.47 -20.17
C LYS A 322 -10.40 -3.42 -19.28
N ARG A 323 -9.26 -3.75 -18.72
CA ARG A 323 -8.50 -2.88 -17.81
C ARG A 323 -7.39 -2.11 -18.51
N THR A 324 -6.85 -2.62 -19.62
CA THR A 324 -5.88 -1.93 -20.47
C THR A 324 -6.58 -1.51 -21.75
N VAL A 325 -6.34 -0.30 -22.17
CA VAL A 325 -7.02 0.32 -23.32
C VAL A 325 -6.03 0.42 -24.47
N ASN A 326 -6.31 -0.27 -25.56
CA ASN A 326 -5.52 -0.19 -26.79
C ASN A 326 -6.13 0.77 -27.80
N VAL A 327 -5.28 1.31 -28.69
CA VAL A 327 -5.75 2.14 -29.80
C VAL A 327 -6.77 1.37 -30.65
N GLY A 328 -7.92 1.99 -30.93
CA GLY A 328 -9.03 1.38 -31.65
C GLY A 328 -10.08 0.66 -30.78
N GLU A 329 -9.84 0.49 -29.48
CA GLU A 329 -10.77 -0.15 -28.53
C GLU A 329 -11.51 0.85 -27.62
N ALA A 330 -11.05 2.11 -27.59
CA ALA A 330 -11.60 3.14 -26.75
C ALA A 330 -11.46 4.53 -27.35
N LYS A 331 -12.22 5.47 -26.83
CA LYS A 331 -12.15 6.90 -27.18
C LYS A 331 -11.37 7.64 -26.10
N LEU A 332 -10.32 8.39 -26.49
CA LEU A 332 -9.63 9.32 -25.58
C LEU A 332 -10.62 10.44 -25.20
N VAL A 333 -10.85 10.64 -23.89
CA VAL A 333 -11.78 11.66 -23.37
C VAL A 333 -11.12 12.71 -22.50
N GLY A 334 -9.84 12.49 -22.12
CA GLY A 334 -9.05 13.46 -21.40
C GLY A 334 -7.59 13.02 -21.29
N TYR A 335 -6.69 13.96 -21.03
CA TYR A 335 -5.30 13.70 -20.73
C TYR A 335 -4.69 14.85 -19.91
N ALA A 336 -3.62 14.56 -19.20
CA ALA A 336 -2.82 15.56 -18.50
C ALA A 336 -1.34 15.18 -18.53
N GLY A 337 -0.46 16.19 -18.45
CA GLY A 337 0.97 15.99 -18.39
C GLY A 337 1.67 17.05 -17.55
N GLY A 338 2.68 16.63 -16.79
CA GLY A 338 3.47 17.46 -15.90
C GLY A 338 4.96 17.25 -16.08
N TRP A 339 5.72 18.30 -15.83
CA TRP A 339 7.19 18.32 -15.81
C TRP A 339 7.65 18.48 -14.36
N VAL A 340 8.37 17.49 -13.86
CA VAL A 340 8.95 17.54 -12.52
C VAL A 340 10.34 18.17 -12.59
N ASN A 341 10.51 19.27 -11.89
CA ASN A 341 11.78 20.00 -11.81
C ASN A 341 11.88 20.70 -10.44
N ASP A 342 13.05 20.61 -9.80
CA ASP A 342 13.40 21.37 -8.58
C ASP A 342 12.38 21.24 -7.43
N GLY A 343 11.79 20.03 -7.24
CA GLY A 343 10.82 19.79 -6.17
C GLY A 343 9.38 20.26 -6.47
N GLN A 344 9.12 20.75 -7.68
CA GLN A 344 7.78 21.13 -8.14
C GLN A 344 7.39 20.32 -9.38
N VAL A 345 6.10 20.14 -9.60
CA VAL A 345 5.57 19.71 -10.90
C VAL A 345 4.90 20.89 -11.60
N GLN A 346 5.43 21.26 -12.74
CA GLN A 346 4.79 22.21 -13.63
C GLN A 346 3.78 21.48 -14.52
N LEU A 347 2.50 21.76 -14.37
CA LEU A 347 1.47 21.22 -15.24
C LEU A 347 1.62 21.79 -16.64
N LEU A 348 2.00 20.96 -17.59
CA LEU A 348 2.20 21.36 -19.00
C LEU A 348 0.89 21.44 -19.74
N LYS A 349 0.04 20.44 -19.55
CA LYS A 349 -1.23 20.31 -20.25
C LYS A 349 -2.26 19.58 -19.37
N VAL A 350 -3.53 20.00 -19.48
CA VAL A 350 -4.67 19.23 -19.02
C VAL A 350 -5.85 19.54 -19.93
N ALA A 351 -6.50 18.50 -20.45
CA ALA A 351 -7.68 18.64 -21.28
C ALA A 351 -8.69 17.53 -21.02
N SER A 352 -9.96 17.84 -21.19
CA SER A 352 -11.04 16.88 -21.30
C SER A 352 -11.93 17.22 -22.47
N SER A 353 -12.49 16.21 -23.14
CA SER A 353 -13.40 16.43 -24.26
C SER A 353 -14.63 17.23 -23.79
N PRO A 354 -15.18 18.10 -24.63
CA PRO A 354 -16.32 18.94 -24.26
C PRO A 354 -17.52 18.14 -23.72
N GLU A 355 -17.73 16.93 -24.26
CA GLU A 355 -18.84 16.03 -23.91
C GLU A 355 -18.70 15.42 -22.52
N HIS A 356 -17.45 15.36 -21.99
CA HIS A 356 -17.11 14.73 -20.71
C HIS A 356 -16.68 15.75 -19.63
N ARG A 357 -16.89 17.03 -19.86
CA ARG A 357 -16.62 18.08 -18.85
C ARG A 357 -17.54 17.94 -17.64
N ARG A 358 -17.03 18.35 -16.45
CA ARG A 358 -17.74 18.31 -15.16
C ARG A 358 -18.05 16.88 -14.65
N GLN A 359 -17.35 15.86 -15.16
CA GLN A 359 -17.43 14.46 -14.70
C GLN A 359 -16.25 14.04 -13.82
N GLY A 360 -15.48 15.00 -13.30
CA GLY A 360 -14.31 14.70 -12.43
C GLY A 360 -13.03 14.30 -13.17
N ILE A 361 -13.04 14.12 -14.50
CA ILE A 361 -11.91 13.58 -15.29
C ILE A 361 -10.62 14.39 -15.08
N ALA A 362 -10.68 15.72 -15.16
CA ALA A 362 -9.52 16.57 -14.98
C ALA A 362 -8.95 16.48 -13.55
N GLN A 363 -9.81 16.39 -12.54
CA GLN A 363 -9.40 16.23 -11.14
C GLN A 363 -8.66 14.92 -10.92
N GLU A 364 -9.19 13.82 -11.44
CA GLU A 364 -8.57 12.50 -11.35
C GLU A 364 -7.22 12.43 -12.10
N LEU A 365 -7.14 13.04 -13.30
CA LEU A 365 -5.89 13.14 -14.05
C LEU A 365 -4.82 13.91 -13.27
N LEU A 366 -5.19 15.05 -12.66
CA LEU A 366 -4.25 15.83 -11.86
C LEU A 366 -3.81 15.12 -10.58
N ALA A 367 -4.70 14.35 -9.94
CA ALA A 367 -4.34 13.52 -8.78
C ALA A 367 -3.29 12.46 -9.17
N ARG A 368 -3.43 11.82 -10.34
CA ARG A 368 -2.44 10.85 -10.86
C ARG A 368 -1.11 11.50 -11.21
N ILE A 369 -1.13 12.67 -11.86
CA ILE A 369 0.07 13.47 -12.09
C ILE A 369 0.75 13.83 -10.76
N ALA A 370 -0.02 14.20 -9.75
CA ALA A 370 0.51 14.55 -8.44
C ALA A 370 1.14 13.35 -7.71
N LEU A 371 0.58 12.16 -7.86
CA LEU A 371 1.15 10.92 -7.31
C LEU A 371 2.50 10.60 -7.96
N ASP A 372 2.56 10.53 -9.29
CA ASP A 372 3.81 10.26 -10.01
C ASP A 372 4.85 11.35 -9.75
N ALA A 373 4.44 12.63 -9.74
CA ALA A 373 5.33 13.75 -9.46
C ALA A 373 5.93 13.69 -8.05
N ARG A 374 5.14 13.24 -7.07
CA ARG A 374 5.61 13.01 -5.70
C ARG A 374 6.69 11.92 -5.65
N ASP A 375 6.51 10.83 -6.40
CA ASP A 375 7.51 9.76 -6.53
C ASP A 375 8.80 10.26 -7.18
N LEU A 376 8.71 11.28 -8.04
CA LEU A 376 9.83 11.99 -8.64
C LEU A 376 10.39 13.13 -7.75
N GLY A 377 9.85 13.30 -6.53
CA GLY A 377 10.34 14.25 -5.53
C GLY A 377 9.65 15.61 -5.50
N ALA A 378 8.59 15.84 -6.29
CA ALA A 378 7.81 17.07 -6.23
C ALA A 378 6.97 17.16 -4.94
N ARG A 379 6.81 18.37 -4.41
CA ARG A 379 5.99 18.68 -3.24
C ARG A 379 4.88 19.67 -3.55
N GLU A 380 5.01 20.44 -4.61
CA GLU A 380 4.09 21.49 -5.02
C GLU A 380 3.78 21.36 -6.50
N MET A 381 2.63 21.89 -6.90
CA MET A 381 2.22 22.01 -8.29
C MET A 381 2.16 23.48 -8.69
N THR A 382 2.69 23.78 -9.87
CA THR A 382 2.57 25.08 -10.50
C THR A 382 1.99 24.96 -11.90
N LEU A 383 1.29 25.99 -12.37
CA LEU A 383 0.70 26.02 -13.72
C LEU A 383 0.42 27.44 -14.19
N GLU A 384 0.32 27.61 -15.51
CA GLU A 384 -0.17 28.81 -16.14
C GLU A 384 -1.56 28.56 -16.76
N VAL A 385 -2.49 29.47 -16.51
CA VAL A 385 -3.85 29.43 -17.05
C VAL A 385 -4.26 30.78 -17.66
N ARG A 386 -4.96 30.76 -18.79
CA ARG A 386 -5.46 31.97 -19.47
C ARG A 386 -6.29 32.82 -18.51
N ALA A 387 -6.04 34.14 -18.49
CA ALA A 387 -6.75 35.07 -17.61
C ALA A 387 -8.29 35.06 -17.85
N SER A 388 -8.74 34.78 -19.08
CA SER A 388 -10.16 34.66 -19.43
C SER A 388 -10.82 33.35 -19.00
N ASN A 389 -10.05 32.32 -18.62
CA ASN A 389 -10.59 30.97 -18.31
C ASN A 389 -11.11 30.87 -16.88
N THR A 390 -12.22 31.55 -16.58
CA THR A 390 -12.82 31.61 -15.23
C THR A 390 -13.21 30.23 -14.69
N GLY A 391 -13.53 29.27 -15.55
CA GLY A 391 -13.86 27.90 -15.17
C GLY A 391 -12.65 27.14 -14.62
N ALA A 392 -11.48 27.32 -15.23
CA ALA A 392 -10.22 26.74 -14.77
C ALA A 392 -9.73 27.43 -13.49
N HIS A 393 -9.88 28.74 -13.34
CA HIS A 393 -9.57 29.45 -12.09
C HIS A 393 -10.31 28.83 -10.90
N ALA A 394 -11.63 28.74 -10.98
CA ALA A 394 -12.45 28.14 -9.92
C ALA A 394 -12.14 26.65 -9.68
N PHE A 395 -11.65 25.93 -10.69
CA PHE A 395 -11.23 24.54 -10.56
C PHE A 395 -9.92 24.42 -9.78
N TYR A 396 -8.90 25.19 -10.14
CA TYR A 396 -7.60 25.13 -9.43
C TYR A 396 -7.68 25.67 -8.00
N GLU A 397 -8.48 26.71 -7.74
CA GLU A 397 -8.73 27.21 -6.39
C GLU A 397 -9.38 26.16 -5.49
N ARG A 398 -10.31 25.36 -6.01
CA ARG A 398 -10.90 24.23 -5.26
C ARG A 398 -9.88 23.13 -4.96
N LEU A 399 -8.86 22.96 -5.78
CA LEU A 399 -7.75 22.02 -5.54
C LEU A 399 -6.71 22.56 -4.55
N GLY A 400 -6.93 23.76 -4.00
CA GLY A 400 -6.03 24.37 -3.02
C GLY A 400 -4.89 25.20 -3.62
N LEU A 401 -4.83 25.36 -4.96
CA LEU A 401 -3.82 26.21 -5.59
C LEU A 401 -4.24 27.69 -5.48
N LYS A 402 -3.26 28.58 -5.37
CA LYS A 402 -3.46 30.03 -5.23
C LYS A 402 -2.86 30.77 -6.42
N ASN A 403 -3.56 31.80 -6.88
CA ASN A 403 -2.98 32.71 -7.86
C ASN A 403 -1.86 33.52 -7.20
N ILE A 404 -0.63 33.36 -7.67
CA ILE A 404 0.58 34.00 -7.15
C ILE A 404 1.07 35.12 -8.06
N GLY A 405 0.50 35.30 -9.22
CA GLY A 405 0.91 36.34 -10.15
C GLY A 405 0.32 36.23 -11.55
N THR A 406 0.71 37.16 -12.41
CA THR A 406 0.29 37.19 -13.81
C THR A 406 1.52 37.37 -14.70
N ARG A 407 1.59 36.60 -15.79
CA ARG A 407 2.62 36.72 -16.82
C ARG A 407 2.01 37.41 -18.04
N PRO A 408 2.37 38.67 -18.31
CA PRO A 408 1.78 39.44 -19.42
C PRO A 408 2.15 38.84 -20.79
N HIS A 409 1.19 38.84 -21.71
CA HIS A 409 1.37 38.43 -23.11
C HIS A 409 1.99 37.04 -23.31
N TYR A 410 1.60 36.11 -22.43
CA TYR A 410 2.19 34.75 -22.38
C TYR A 410 1.74 33.88 -23.56
N TYR A 411 0.44 33.93 -23.91
CA TYR A 411 -0.13 33.11 -24.99
C TYR A 411 0.15 33.67 -26.38
N SER A 412 0.05 32.84 -27.41
CA SER A 412 0.33 33.22 -28.81
C SER A 412 -0.50 34.38 -29.31
N ASP A 413 -1.72 34.56 -28.77
CA ASP A 413 -2.65 35.68 -29.05
C ASP A 413 -2.42 36.92 -28.16
N LYS A 414 -1.33 36.89 -27.34
CA LYS A 414 -0.95 37.93 -26.38
C LYS A 414 -1.88 38.06 -25.18
N GLU A 415 -2.71 37.05 -24.90
CA GLU A 415 -3.45 36.99 -23.66
C GLU A 415 -2.50 36.74 -22.48
N ASP A 416 -2.80 37.30 -21.33
CA ASP A 416 -2.02 37.10 -20.09
C ASP A 416 -2.29 35.73 -19.49
N ALA A 417 -1.30 35.16 -18.82
CA ALA A 417 -1.46 33.95 -18.00
C ALA A 417 -1.48 34.30 -16.51
N CYS A 418 -2.45 33.77 -15.78
CA CYS A 418 -2.41 33.73 -14.33
C CYS A 418 -1.55 32.51 -13.90
N ILE A 419 -0.65 32.73 -12.96
CA ILE A 419 0.22 31.68 -12.40
C ILE A 419 -0.43 31.17 -11.11
N TYR A 420 -0.66 29.86 -11.04
CA TYR A 420 -1.17 29.18 -9.85
C TYR A 420 -0.09 28.30 -9.26
N GLU A 421 -0.01 28.28 -7.93
CA GLU A 421 0.90 27.44 -7.17
C GLU A 421 0.22 26.96 -5.88
N GLY A 422 0.54 25.76 -5.45
CA GLY A 422 0.02 25.19 -4.21
C GLY A 422 0.43 23.74 -4.01
N PRO A 423 -0.13 23.09 -2.96
CA PRO A 423 0.18 21.70 -2.67
C PRO A 423 -0.24 20.80 -3.83
N LEU A 424 0.41 19.64 -3.94
CA LEU A 424 0.00 18.64 -4.92
C LEU A 424 -1.47 18.26 -4.66
N PRO A 425 -2.37 18.35 -5.66
CA PRO A 425 -3.76 17.97 -5.48
C PRO A 425 -3.89 16.49 -5.14
N VAL A 426 -4.71 16.20 -4.14
CA VAL A 426 -5.06 14.83 -3.73
C VAL A 426 -6.52 14.61 -4.13
N ALA A 427 -6.85 13.44 -4.65
CA ALA A 427 -8.25 13.07 -4.87
C ALA A 427 -8.94 12.97 -3.50
N GLU A 428 -10.15 13.50 -3.36
CA GLU A 428 -10.91 13.52 -2.09
C GLU A 428 -11.18 12.12 -1.50
N HIS A 429 -10.85 11.05 -2.24
CA HIS A 429 -11.13 9.65 -1.88
C HIS A 429 -9.93 8.72 -2.06
N ASP A 430 -8.70 9.24 -2.15
CA ASP A 430 -7.54 8.42 -2.50
C ASP A 430 -6.46 8.47 -1.41
N VAL A 431 -6.39 7.43 -0.58
CA VAL A 431 -5.26 7.20 0.31
C VAL A 431 -4.20 6.41 -0.46
N ALA A 432 -3.10 7.06 -0.80
CA ALA A 432 -1.96 6.45 -1.51
C ALA A 432 -2.31 5.84 -2.89
N GLY A 433 -3.26 6.43 -3.63
CA GLY A 433 -3.70 5.92 -4.92
C GLY A 433 -4.59 4.66 -4.81
N MET A 434 -5.15 4.39 -3.64
CA MET A 434 -6.05 3.26 -3.38
C MET A 434 -7.45 3.76 -3.10
N GLU A 435 -8.45 3.13 -3.74
CA GLU A 435 -9.86 3.41 -3.45
C GLU A 435 -10.19 3.03 -2.00
N LEU A 436 -10.59 4.02 -1.19
CA LEU A 436 -11.12 3.76 0.14
C LEU A 436 -12.52 3.16 0.02
N ARG A 437 -12.67 1.94 0.52
CA ARG A 437 -13.97 1.32 0.69
C ARG A 437 -14.44 1.53 2.12
N LEU A 438 -15.52 2.27 2.25
CA LEU A 438 -16.28 2.31 3.50
C LEU A 438 -17.02 0.99 3.62
N ASN A 439 -16.60 0.14 4.56
CA ASN A 439 -17.16 -1.19 4.63
C ASN A 439 -18.59 -1.14 5.16
N ALA A 440 -19.55 -1.63 4.38
CA ALA A 440 -20.98 -1.65 4.73
C ALA A 440 -21.29 -2.47 6.01
N ALA A 441 -20.32 -3.26 6.50
CA ALA A 441 -20.47 -3.94 7.79
C ALA A 441 -20.66 -2.96 8.96
N ALA A 442 -19.96 -1.81 8.88
CA ALA A 442 -20.20 -0.70 9.80
C ALA A 442 -21.53 0.04 9.50
N ALA A 443 -22.00 0.06 8.24
CA ALA A 443 -23.27 0.70 7.85
C ALA A 443 -24.51 -0.03 8.36
N ASN A 444 -24.43 -1.35 8.60
CA ASN A 444 -25.58 -2.13 9.11
C ASN A 444 -25.77 -2.04 10.64
N ALA A 445 -24.82 -1.50 11.38
CA ALA A 445 -24.95 -1.26 12.81
C ALA A 445 -25.75 0.00 13.15
N GLY A 446 -25.92 0.92 12.20
CA GLY A 446 -26.84 2.07 12.29
C GLY A 446 -27.74 2.04 11.06
N LYS A 447 -29.02 1.82 11.26
CA LYS A 447 -30.05 1.88 10.23
C LYS A 447 -29.88 3.12 9.34
N GLU A 448 -30.40 3.08 8.10
CA GLU A 448 -30.54 4.17 7.11
C GLU A 448 -31.13 5.52 7.62
N THR A 449 -31.12 5.79 8.91
CA THR A 449 -31.85 6.86 9.58
C THR A 449 -31.01 8.01 10.10
N GLY A 450 -29.71 8.11 9.81
CA GLY A 450 -28.87 9.21 10.33
C GLY A 450 -28.79 9.28 11.87
N GLU A 451 -29.15 8.22 12.57
CA GLU A 451 -29.01 8.11 14.02
C GLU A 451 -27.54 7.93 14.42
N ARG A 452 -27.08 8.73 15.36
CA ARG A 452 -25.73 8.65 15.92
C ARG A 452 -25.54 7.34 16.68
N ILE A 453 -24.38 6.72 16.52
CA ILE A 453 -24.01 5.51 17.26
C ILE A 453 -23.62 5.93 18.69
N PRO A 454 -24.31 5.47 19.73
CA PRO A 454 -23.90 5.73 21.10
C PRO A 454 -22.65 4.89 21.42
N LEU A 455 -21.62 5.52 21.96
CA LEU A 455 -20.40 4.84 22.40
C LEU A 455 -20.57 4.24 23.80
N SER A 456 -20.05 3.04 23.99
CA SER A 456 -19.97 2.35 25.26
C SER A 456 -18.52 2.11 25.66
N GLY A 457 -18.03 2.90 26.59
CA GLY A 457 -16.64 2.81 27.09
C GLY A 457 -15.59 3.37 26.13
N LYS A 458 -14.37 2.85 26.22
CA LYS A 458 -13.25 3.21 25.37
C LYS A 458 -13.26 2.43 24.05
N LEU A 459 -12.39 2.80 23.13
CA LEU A 459 -12.27 2.21 21.80
C LEU A 459 -11.06 1.28 21.69
N ILE A 460 -11.18 0.23 20.88
CA ILE A 460 -10.05 -0.58 20.43
C ILE A 460 -9.86 -0.31 18.93
N LEU A 461 -8.66 0.12 18.56
CA LEU A 461 -8.27 0.23 17.15
C LEU A 461 -7.74 -1.12 16.67
N ALA A 462 -8.22 -1.58 15.53
CA ALA A 462 -7.71 -2.77 14.86
C ALA A 462 -7.09 -2.41 13.51
N ILE A 463 -5.95 -3.04 13.19
CA ILE A 463 -5.21 -2.88 11.93
C ILE A 463 -5.09 -4.23 11.23
N GLU A 464 -5.43 -4.27 9.95
CA GLU A 464 -5.22 -5.43 9.06
C GLU A 464 -4.30 -5.03 7.91
N SER A 465 -3.25 -5.84 7.68
CA SER A 465 -2.28 -5.63 6.59
C SER A 465 -1.62 -6.93 6.12
N SER A 466 -2.29 -8.06 6.23
CA SER A 466 -1.66 -9.38 6.01
C SER A 466 -1.36 -9.70 4.55
N CYS A 467 -2.05 -9.07 3.58
CA CYS A 467 -1.92 -9.39 2.15
C CYS A 467 -1.91 -8.13 1.28
N ASP A 468 -3.02 -7.76 0.67
CA ASP A 468 -3.15 -6.66 -0.29
C ASP A 468 -4.24 -5.63 0.09
N GLU A 469 -4.82 -5.74 1.27
CA GLU A 469 -5.67 -4.73 1.88
C GLU A 469 -4.99 -4.08 3.08
N THR A 470 -5.05 -2.74 3.15
CA THR A 470 -4.70 -1.98 4.35
C THR A 470 -6.01 -1.54 5.01
N ALA A 471 -6.31 -2.03 6.20
CA ALA A 471 -7.56 -1.68 6.85
C ALA A 471 -7.37 -1.24 8.31
N ALA A 472 -8.29 -0.37 8.77
CA ALA A 472 -8.41 0.04 10.17
C ALA A 472 -9.88 0.05 10.60
N ALA A 473 -10.16 -0.42 11.81
CA ALA A 473 -11.50 -0.39 12.39
C ALA A 473 -11.45 0.05 13.85
N LEU A 474 -12.49 0.72 14.31
CA LEU A 474 -12.72 1.05 15.71
C LEU A 474 -13.94 0.30 16.24
N ILE A 475 -13.77 -0.38 17.37
CA ILE A 475 -14.82 -1.09 18.10
C ILE A 475 -14.89 -0.57 19.53
N ASP A 476 -16.10 -0.44 20.09
CA ASP A 476 -16.29 -0.07 21.49
C ASP A 476 -16.31 -1.30 22.42
N GLU A 477 -16.31 -1.09 23.72
CA GLU A 477 -16.31 -2.16 24.73
C GLU A 477 -17.60 -3.02 24.71
N ALA A 478 -18.70 -2.51 24.13
CA ALA A 478 -19.94 -3.27 23.94
C ALA A 478 -19.89 -4.19 22.71
N GLY A 479 -18.91 -4.00 21.83
CA GLY A 479 -18.76 -4.77 20.58
C GLY A 479 -19.38 -4.10 19.36
N THR A 480 -19.71 -2.82 19.45
CA THR A 480 -20.21 -2.04 18.31
C THR A 480 -19.03 -1.60 17.43
N ILE A 481 -19.04 -2.00 16.17
CA ILE A 481 -18.09 -1.51 15.17
C ILE A 481 -18.46 -0.06 14.81
N VAL A 482 -17.65 0.87 15.27
CA VAL A 482 -17.88 2.31 15.11
C VAL A 482 -17.48 2.78 13.73
N SER A 483 -16.33 2.32 13.24
CA SER A 483 -15.83 2.60 11.89
C SER A 483 -15.03 1.42 11.34
N ASP A 484 -14.97 1.28 10.02
CA ASP A 484 -14.18 0.26 9.32
C ASP A 484 -13.83 0.76 7.91
N VAL A 485 -12.55 1.02 7.69
CA VAL A 485 -11.98 1.61 6.47
C VAL A 485 -11.01 0.63 5.85
N VAL A 486 -11.16 0.36 4.57
CA VAL A 486 -10.31 -0.55 3.80
C VAL A 486 -9.76 0.17 2.57
N ALA A 487 -8.45 0.17 2.40
CA ALA A 487 -7.74 0.60 1.19
C ALA A 487 -7.24 -0.65 0.45
N SER A 488 -7.81 -0.94 -0.73
CA SER A 488 -7.49 -2.15 -1.50
C SER A 488 -6.44 -1.88 -2.56
N GLN A 489 -5.50 -2.81 -2.72
CA GLN A 489 -4.42 -2.76 -3.70
C GLN A 489 -4.73 -3.59 -4.96
N ILE A 490 -5.96 -4.11 -5.11
CA ILE A 490 -6.34 -5.02 -6.21
C ILE A 490 -5.99 -4.44 -7.58
N ASP A 491 -6.21 -3.14 -7.79
CA ASP A 491 -5.93 -2.49 -9.07
C ASP A 491 -4.43 -2.46 -9.42
N PHE A 492 -3.56 -2.31 -8.42
CA PHE A 492 -2.11 -2.41 -8.62
C PHE A 492 -1.68 -3.84 -8.96
N HIS A 493 -2.18 -4.83 -8.23
CA HIS A 493 -1.80 -6.23 -8.39
C HIS A 493 -2.37 -6.87 -9.65
N SER A 494 -3.49 -6.35 -10.16
CA SER A 494 -4.12 -6.83 -11.39
C SER A 494 -3.19 -6.75 -12.61
N ARG A 495 -2.30 -5.75 -12.66
CA ARG A 495 -1.30 -5.57 -13.73
C ARG A 495 -0.35 -6.77 -13.82
N PHE A 496 -0.03 -7.38 -12.69
CA PHE A 496 0.90 -8.51 -12.59
C PHE A 496 0.18 -9.87 -12.64
N GLY A 497 -1.17 -9.85 -12.61
CA GLY A 497 -2.00 -11.04 -12.60
C GLY A 497 -1.97 -11.81 -11.27
N GLY A 498 -1.79 -11.10 -10.16
CA GLY A 498 -1.80 -11.60 -8.79
C GLY A 498 -0.95 -10.75 -7.86
N VAL A 499 -1.06 -11.00 -6.55
CA VAL A 499 -0.37 -10.22 -5.51
C VAL A 499 1.15 -10.35 -5.63
N VAL A 500 1.84 -9.19 -5.64
CA VAL A 500 3.29 -9.07 -5.61
C VAL A 500 3.70 -8.60 -4.21
N PRO A 501 4.36 -9.45 -3.39
CA PRO A 501 4.61 -9.16 -1.97
C PRO A 501 5.43 -7.89 -1.71
N GLU A 502 6.36 -7.55 -2.61
CA GLU A 502 7.16 -6.34 -2.50
C GLU A 502 6.31 -5.09 -2.73
N ILE A 503 5.45 -5.08 -3.75
CA ILE A 503 4.53 -3.98 -4.05
C ILE A 503 3.50 -3.84 -2.93
N ALA A 504 2.93 -4.95 -2.45
CA ALA A 504 1.99 -4.93 -1.33
C ALA A 504 2.58 -4.19 -0.13
N SER A 505 3.80 -4.54 0.25
CA SER A 505 4.47 -3.91 1.40
C SER A 505 4.75 -2.42 1.19
N ARG A 506 5.04 -1.96 -0.06
CA ARG A 506 5.20 -0.53 -0.38
C ARG A 506 3.88 0.20 -0.20
N LYS A 507 2.79 -0.37 -0.72
CA LYS A 507 1.47 0.25 -0.64
C LYS A 507 0.95 0.32 0.79
N HIS A 508 1.22 -0.66 1.64
CA HIS A 508 0.87 -0.58 3.06
C HIS A 508 1.54 0.60 3.78
N ILE A 509 2.84 0.85 3.55
CA ILE A 509 3.53 1.97 4.21
C ILE A 509 3.01 3.34 3.73
N GLU A 510 2.55 3.42 2.49
CA GLU A 510 1.92 4.62 1.94
C GLU A 510 0.56 4.88 2.60
N ALA A 511 -0.29 3.85 2.74
CA ALA A 511 -1.70 3.97 3.12
C ALA A 511 -1.96 3.98 4.63
N ILE A 512 -1.16 3.29 5.44
CA ILE A 512 -1.53 2.92 6.81
C ILE A 512 -1.86 4.10 7.72
N GLY A 513 -1.12 5.21 7.60
CA GLY A 513 -1.41 6.42 8.37
C GLY A 513 -2.75 7.06 7.99
N GLY A 514 -2.98 7.22 6.68
CA GLY A 514 -4.22 7.80 6.16
C GLY A 514 -5.45 6.97 6.49
N VAL A 515 -5.35 5.64 6.36
CA VAL A 515 -6.45 4.71 6.71
C VAL A 515 -6.80 4.80 8.21
N ALA A 516 -5.81 4.89 9.09
CA ALA A 516 -6.05 5.04 10.53
C ALA A 516 -6.72 6.38 10.86
N ILE A 517 -6.24 7.50 10.28
CA ILE A 517 -6.82 8.84 10.49
C ILE A 517 -8.25 8.90 9.96
N GLU A 518 -8.50 8.36 8.76
CA GLU A 518 -9.85 8.30 8.18
C GLU A 518 -10.80 7.46 9.05
N CYS A 519 -10.31 6.35 9.61
CA CYS A 519 -11.08 5.51 10.53
C CYS A 519 -11.53 6.31 11.78
N LEU A 520 -10.65 7.14 12.35
CA LEU A 520 -11.00 8.02 13.46
C LEU A 520 -11.96 9.16 13.03
N ALA A 521 -11.78 9.71 11.83
CA ALA A 521 -12.65 10.75 11.29
C ALA A 521 -14.09 10.24 11.12
N GLN A 522 -14.27 9.05 10.56
CA GLN A 522 -15.59 8.39 10.46
C GLN A 522 -16.21 8.10 11.83
N ALA A 523 -15.39 7.66 12.80
CA ALA A 523 -15.89 7.45 14.16
C ALA A 523 -16.43 8.75 14.77
N ARG A 524 -15.77 9.88 14.56
CA ARG A 524 -16.25 11.22 14.97
C ARG A 524 -17.59 11.56 14.32
N GLU A 525 -17.71 11.37 13.03
CA GLU A 525 -18.94 11.66 12.26
C GLU A 525 -20.10 10.77 12.75
N ARG A 526 -19.90 9.45 12.79
CA ARG A 526 -20.95 8.48 13.10
C ARG A 526 -21.43 8.54 14.55
N THR A 527 -20.56 8.91 15.48
CA THR A 527 -20.92 9.09 16.89
C THR A 527 -21.38 10.51 17.22
N GLY A 528 -21.06 11.49 16.37
CA GLY A 528 -21.25 12.91 16.64
C GLY A 528 -20.30 13.45 17.72
N ARG A 529 -19.23 12.71 18.04
CA ARG A 529 -18.17 13.05 19.00
C ARG A 529 -16.97 13.63 18.26
N ALA A 530 -17.02 14.94 17.95
CA ALA A 530 -15.92 15.64 17.28
C ALA A 530 -14.61 15.67 18.12
N ASP A 531 -14.72 15.45 19.43
CA ASP A 531 -13.63 15.43 20.41
C ASP A 531 -12.89 14.08 20.49
N LEU A 532 -13.38 13.02 19.84
CA LEU A 532 -12.69 11.72 19.83
C LEU A 532 -11.25 11.86 19.33
N SER A 533 -10.33 11.21 20.05
CA SER A 533 -8.90 11.25 19.75
C SER A 533 -8.24 9.90 20.08
N TRP A 534 -6.97 9.77 19.81
CA TRP A 534 -6.21 8.57 20.16
C TRP A 534 -6.13 8.31 21.67
N SER A 535 -6.36 9.32 22.52
CA SER A 535 -6.44 9.18 23.98
C SER A 535 -7.68 8.41 24.46
N ASP A 536 -8.69 8.25 23.61
CA ASP A 536 -9.89 7.46 23.90
C ASP A 536 -9.69 5.95 23.64
N LEU A 537 -8.51 5.54 23.19
CA LEU A 537 -8.19 4.12 22.99
C LEU A 537 -8.03 3.38 24.34
N ALA A 538 -8.53 2.13 24.37
CA ALA A 538 -8.26 1.15 25.42
C ALA A 538 -7.10 0.22 25.02
N ALA A 539 -6.96 -0.04 23.73
CA ALA A 539 -5.92 -0.91 23.15
C ALA A 539 -5.73 -0.62 21.65
N VAL A 540 -4.58 -1.03 21.14
CA VAL A 540 -4.34 -1.16 19.69
C VAL A 540 -4.18 -2.64 19.37
N SER A 541 -4.85 -3.11 18.33
CA SER A 541 -4.71 -4.48 17.85
C SER A 541 -4.23 -4.52 16.41
N VAL A 542 -3.59 -5.62 16.04
CA VAL A 542 -3.03 -5.79 14.71
C VAL A 542 -2.92 -7.25 14.32
N THR A 543 -3.11 -7.55 13.07
CA THR A 543 -2.80 -8.86 12.51
C THR A 543 -1.29 -9.08 12.52
N TYR A 544 -0.83 -10.11 13.26
CA TYR A 544 0.60 -10.43 13.33
C TYR A 544 0.97 -11.69 12.52
N ALA A 545 -0.02 -12.52 12.18
CA ALA A 545 0.12 -13.82 11.49
C ALA A 545 -1.25 -14.38 11.05
N PRO A 546 -1.29 -15.37 10.11
CA PRO A 546 -0.31 -15.54 9.05
C PRO A 546 -0.46 -14.47 7.96
N GLY A 547 0.54 -14.35 7.07
CA GLY A 547 0.46 -13.43 5.94
C GLY A 547 1.81 -13.15 5.27
N LEU A 548 1.83 -12.20 4.37
CA LEU A 548 3.05 -11.70 3.72
C LEU A 548 3.90 -10.95 4.75
N VAL A 549 5.08 -11.50 5.09
CA VAL A 549 5.95 -10.95 6.14
C VAL A 549 6.21 -9.45 5.95
N GLY A 550 6.50 -9.01 4.71
CA GLY A 550 6.77 -7.61 4.44
C GLY A 550 5.55 -6.68 4.65
N ALA A 551 4.34 -7.19 4.47
CA ALA A 551 3.08 -6.50 4.70
C ALA A 551 2.74 -6.47 6.22
N LEU A 552 2.79 -7.64 6.87
CA LEU A 552 2.56 -7.77 8.32
C LEU A 552 3.51 -6.87 9.15
N VAL A 553 4.79 -6.78 8.75
CA VAL A 553 5.78 -5.93 9.44
C VAL A 553 5.35 -4.46 9.44
N VAL A 554 4.75 -3.96 8.37
CA VAL A 554 4.28 -2.56 8.30
C VAL A 554 3.15 -2.33 9.31
N GLY A 555 2.12 -3.19 9.31
CA GLY A 555 1.01 -3.09 10.25
C GLY A 555 1.46 -3.20 11.70
N LEU A 556 2.30 -4.21 12.01
CA LEU A 556 2.78 -4.43 13.37
C LEU A 556 3.67 -3.29 13.86
N ALA A 557 4.60 -2.78 13.03
CA ALA A 557 5.47 -1.66 13.41
C ALA A 557 4.66 -0.38 13.67
N PHE A 558 3.66 -0.09 12.83
CA PHE A 558 2.74 1.03 13.02
C PHE A 558 1.92 0.88 14.31
N ALA A 559 1.29 -0.28 14.53
CA ALA A 559 0.47 -0.55 15.70
C ALA A 559 1.28 -0.48 17.01
N LYS A 560 2.51 -0.99 17.02
CA LYS A 560 3.44 -0.85 18.14
C LYS A 560 3.75 0.62 18.45
N GLY A 561 4.05 1.42 17.41
CA GLY A 561 4.34 2.84 17.55
C GLY A 561 3.16 3.59 18.16
N LEU A 562 1.96 3.33 17.65
CA LEU A 562 0.73 3.94 18.13
C LEU A 562 0.38 3.50 19.57
N ALA A 563 0.46 2.20 19.87
CA ALA A 563 0.21 1.68 21.21
C ALA A 563 1.18 2.25 22.25
N TRP A 564 2.47 2.32 21.89
CA TRP A 564 3.48 2.94 22.73
C TRP A 564 3.18 4.43 22.97
N ALA A 565 2.83 5.17 21.93
CA ALA A 565 2.56 6.61 22.03
C ALA A 565 1.32 6.92 22.90
N CYS A 566 0.26 6.12 22.75
CA CYS A 566 -1.00 6.28 23.51
C CYS A 566 -0.94 5.65 24.91
N ASP A 567 0.15 4.97 25.27
CA ASP A 567 0.31 4.24 26.54
C ASP A 567 -0.79 3.19 26.80
N VAL A 568 -1.14 2.43 25.75
CA VAL A 568 -2.17 1.39 25.79
C VAL A 568 -1.59 0.03 25.38
N PRO A 569 -2.19 -1.10 25.82
CA PRO A 569 -1.71 -2.44 25.45
C PRO A 569 -1.86 -2.71 23.97
N LEU A 570 -0.93 -3.56 23.46
CA LEU A 570 -0.95 -4.10 22.11
C LEU A 570 -1.57 -5.50 22.11
N ILE A 571 -2.43 -5.79 21.13
CA ILE A 571 -3.08 -7.10 20.96
C ILE A 571 -2.69 -7.66 19.59
N GLY A 572 -2.02 -8.82 19.57
CA GLY A 572 -1.78 -9.57 18.35
C GLY A 572 -2.99 -10.44 18.01
N VAL A 573 -3.40 -10.45 16.74
CA VAL A 573 -4.53 -11.23 16.24
C VAL A 573 -4.08 -12.14 15.11
N ASN A 574 -4.51 -13.39 15.11
CA ASN A 574 -4.34 -14.31 14.00
C ASN A 574 -5.39 -13.98 12.90
N HIS A 575 -4.92 -13.74 11.68
CA HIS A 575 -5.76 -13.38 10.52
C HIS A 575 -6.87 -14.41 10.26
N LEU A 576 -6.56 -15.69 10.36
CA LEU A 576 -7.53 -16.76 10.15
C LEU A 576 -8.63 -16.76 11.23
N GLU A 577 -8.27 -16.46 12.48
CA GLU A 577 -9.23 -16.26 13.56
C GLU A 577 -10.16 -15.07 13.25
N GLY A 578 -9.64 -13.99 12.67
CA GLY A 578 -10.44 -12.87 12.18
C GLY A 578 -11.57 -13.33 11.24
N HIS A 579 -11.25 -14.14 10.25
CA HIS A 579 -12.25 -14.68 9.32
C HIS A 579 -13.31 -15.57 9.99
N LEU A 580 -12.97 -16.29 11.08
CA LEU A 580 -13.98 -17.01 11.86
C LEU A 580 -14.94 -16.02 12.55
N TYR A 581 -14.39 -14.96 13.11
CA TYR A 581 -15.14 -13.90 13.80
C TYR A 581 -15.96 -12.99 12.87
N ALA A 582 -15.64 -12.91 11.57
CA ALA A 582 -16.41 -12.15 10.60
C ALA A 582 -17.91 -12.53 10.58
N ASN A 583 -18.25 -13.76 10.98
CA ASN A 583 -19.63 -14.23 11.12
C ASN A 583 -20.40 -13.49 12.23
N LYS A 584 -19.72 -12.99 13.27
CA LYS A 584 -20.34 -12.16 14.32
C LYS A 584 -20.87 -10.82 13.79
N ILE A 585 -20.34 -10.34 12.65
CA ILE A 585 -20.84 -9.10 12.03
C ILE A 585 -22.30 -9.27 11.57
N ALA A 586 -22.63 -10.42 10.97
CA ALA A 586 -24.00 -10.73 10.55
C ALA A 586 -24.86 -11.25 11.69
N CYS A 587 -24.27 -11.98 12.64
CA CYS A 587 -24.96 -12.67 13.72
C CYS A 587 -24.18 -12.52 15.03
N PRO A 588 -24.33 -11.38 15.75
CA PRO A 588 -23.56 -11.09 16.97
C PRO A 588 -23.74 -12.13 18.09
N ASP A 589 -24.87 -12.85 18.10
CA ASP A 589 -25.23 -13.86 19.10
C ASP A 589 -24.79 -15.30 18.75
N ILE A 590 -24.05 -15.46 17.63
CA ILE A 590 -23.50 -16.75 17.21
C ILE A 590 -22.56 -17.34 18.28
N LYS A 591 -22.76 -18.63 18.60
CA LYS A 591 -22.00 -19.31 19.65
C LYS A 591 -21.50 -20.67 19.20
N PRO A 592 -20.27 -21.03 19.58
CA PRO A 592 -19.76 -22.38 19.45
C PRO A 592 -20.63 -23.40 20.25
N PRO A 593 -20.60 -24.74 19.94
CA PRO A 593 -19.70 -25.32 18.92
C PRO A 593 -20.28 -25.19 17.50
N MET A 594 -19.38 -24.93 16.53
CA MET A 594 -19.75 -24.78 15.14
C MET A 594 -18.64 -25.31 14.20
N VAL A 595 -19.00 -25.59 12.94
CA VAL A 595 -18.04 -25.87 11.88
C VAL A 595 -17.96 -24.67 10.97
N VAL A 596 -16.75 -24.23 10.65
CA VAL A 596 -16.50 -23.13 9.72
C VAL A 596 -15.78 -23.65 8.49
N SER A 597 -16.32 -23.35 7.30
CA SER A 597 -15.60 -23.51 6.04
C SER A 597 -14.86 -22.20 5.73
N LEU A 598 -13.55 -22.19 5.94
CA LEU A 598 -12.68 -21.05 5.62
C LEU A 598 -12.09 -21.24 4.24
N VAL A 599 -12.50 -20.35 3.30
CA VAL A 599 -12.13 -20.46 1.89
C VAL A 599 -11.71 -19.09 1.37
N SER A 600 -10.42 -18.91 1.15
CA SER A 600 -9.82 -17.62 0.72
C SER A 600 -8.83 -17.82 -0.44
N GLY A 601 -8.12 -16.74 -0.81
CA GLY A 601 -7.02 -16.77 -1.77
C GLY A 601 -5.88 -17.69 -1.34
N GLY A 602 -5.50 -17.64 -0.05
CA GLY A 602 -4.38 -18.40 0.50
C GLY A 602 -4.77 -19.65 1.30
N HIS A 603 -6.03 -19.79 1.73
CA HIS A 603 -6.43 -20.86 2.63
C HIS A 603 -7.71 -21.57 2.19
N THR A 604 -7.74 -22.88 2.40
CA THR A 604 -8.93 -23.71 2.24
C THR A 604 -8.92 -24.75 3.35
N MET A 605 -9.85 -24.63 4.31
CA MET A 605 -9.89 -25.53 5.46
C MET A 605 -11.30 -25.64 6.06
N LEU A 606 -11.50 -26.70 6.81
CA LEU A 606 -12.64 -26.89 7.70
C LEU A 606 -12.16 -26.83 9.14
N VAL A 607 -12.75 -25.96 9.92
CA VAL A 607 -12.40 -25.71 11.32
C VAL A 607 -13.59 -26.05 12.21
N HIS A 608 -13.36 -26.88 13.21
CA HIS A 608 -14.30 -27.07 14.32
C HIS A 608 -13.95 -26.06 15.40
N VAL A 609 -14.81 -25.09 15.59
CA VAL A 609 -14.74 -24.11 16.67
C VAL A 609 -15.47 -24.74 17.87
N LYS A 610 -14.73 -25.19 18.86
CA LYS A 610 -15.25 -25.80 20.09
C LYS A 610 -15.74 -24.76 21.07
N ASP A 611 -14.93 -23.70 21.20
CA ASP A 611 -15.25 -22.44 21.88
C ASP A 611 -14.43 -21.31 21.22
N TRP A 612 -14.76 -20.07 21.51
CA TRP A 612 -13.98 -18.92 21.03
C TRP A 612 -12.57 -18.97 21.63
N GLY A 613 -11.57 -19.06 20.76
CA GLY A 613 -10.17 -19.29 21.14
C GLY A 613 -9.76 -20.75 21.24
N GLU A 614 -10.68 -21.71 21.00
CA GLU A 614 -10.39 -23.16 20.96
C GLU A 614 -10.81 -23.75 19.61
N TYR A 615 -9.82 -23.99 18.75
CA TYR A 615 -10.00 -24.39 17.35
C TYR A 615 -9.38 -25.75 17.10
N GLU A 616 -10.01 -26.52 16.19
CA GLU A 616 -9.47 -27.76 15.66
C GLU A 616 -9.56 -27.74 14.14
N THR A 617 -8.41 -27.76 13.47
CA THR A 617 -8.34 -27.87 12.01
C THR A 617 -8.69 -29.31 11.61
N MET A 618 -9.92 -29.54 11.16
CA MET A 618 -10.39 -30.87 10.75
C MET A 618 -9.79 -31.35 9.43
N GLY A 619 -9.47 -30.42 8.54
CA GLY A 619 -8.83 -30.68 7.26
C GLY A 619 -8.50 -29.40 6.52
N SER A 620 -7.46 -29.44 5.71
CA SER A 620 -6.98 -28.29 4.93
C SER A 620 -6.55 -28.72 3.53
N THR A 621 -6.24 -27.75 2.65
CA THR A 621 -5.69 -28.07 1.35
C THR A 621 -4.23 -28.55 1.47
N LEU A 622 -3.89 -29.54 0.65
CA LEU A 622 -2.53 -30.09 0.53
C LEU A 622 -1.68 -29.35 -0.52
N ASP A 623 -2.33 -28.50 -1.31
CA ASP A 623 -1.69 -27.79 -2.43
C ASP A 623 -2.34 -26.41 -2.62
N ASP A 624 -2.87 -26.07 -3.80
CA ASP A 624 -3.48 -24.76 -4.07
C ASP A 624 -4.73 -24.54 -3.19
N ALA A 625 -4.92 -23.31 -2.69
CA ALA A 625 -6.19 -22.88 -2.12
C ALA A 625 -7.25 -22.69 -3.21
N VAL A 626 -8.54 -22.66 -2.83
CA VAL A 626 -9.63 -22.48 -3.80
C VAL A 626 -9.49 -21.16 -4.56
N GLY A 627 -9.27 -20.03 -3.87
CA GLY A 627 -9.12 -18.74 -4.55
C GLY A 627 -7.93 -18.72 -5.50
N GLU A 628 -6.80 -19.27 -5.06
CA GLU A 628 -5.61 -19.41 -5.91
C GLU A 628 -5.87 -20.29 -7.16
N ALA A 629 -6.64 -21.36 -7.02
CA ALA A 629 -7.05 -22.20 -8.15
C ALA A 629 -7.95 -21.44 -9.13
N PHE A 630 -8.89 -20.61 -8.63
CA PHE A 630 -9.72 -19.72 -9.45
C PHE A 630 -8.86 -18.69 -10.21
N ASP A 631 -7.92 -18.04 -9.54
CA ASP A 631 -7.03 -17.06 -10.17
C ASP A 631 -6.15 -17.67 -11.28
N LYS A 632 -5.57 -18.85 -11.01
CA LYS A 632 -4.73 -19.57 -11.98
C LYS A 632 -5.53 -20.05 -13.18
N VAL A 633 -6.76 -20.53 -12.98
CA VAL A 633 -7.66 -20.96 -14.07
C VAL A 633 -8.14 -19.75 -14.88
N ALA A 634 -8.53 -18.66 -14.23
CA ALA A 634 -8.91 -17.41 -14.89
C ALA A 634 -7.78 -16.88 -15.77
N LYS A 635 -6.55 -16.89 -15.28
CA LYS A 635 -5.35 -16.50 -16.03
C LYS A 635 -5.14 -17.41 -17.26
N ALA A 636 -5.31 -18.73 -17.10
CA ALA A 636 -5.20 -19.69 -18.21
C ALA A 636 -6.29 -19.49 -19.27
N MET A 637 -7.48 -19.02 -18.87
CA MET A 637 -8.58 -18.66 -19.76
C MET A 637 -8.49 -17.24 -20.34
N GLY A 638 -7.48 -16.45 -19.96
CA GLY A 638 -7.31 -15.06 -20.39
C GLY A 638 -8.29 -14.05 -19.78
N LEU A 639 -8.90 -14.37 -18.65
CA LEU A 639 -9.96 -13.54 -18.03
C LEU A 639 -9.43 -12.39 -17.14
N GLY A 640 -8.19 -12.48 -16.63
CA GLY A 640 -7.59 -11.47 -15.75
C GLY A 640 -7.64 -11.82 -14.27
N TYR A 641 -7.45 -10.80 -13.40
CA TYR A 641 -7.40 -10.90 -11.93
C TYR A 641 -8.31 -9.83 -11.28
N PRO A 642 -8.98 -10.12 -10.13
CA PRO A 642 -9.08 -11.41 -9.44
C PRO A 642 -9.96 -12.41 -10.22
N GLY A 643 -9.53 -13.69 -10.24
CA GLY A 643 -10.14 -14.72 -11.06
C GLY A 643 -11.49 -15.22 -10.53
N GLY A 644 -11.68 -15.24 -9.21
CA GLY A 644 -12.90 -15.75 -8.57
C GLY A 644 -14.19 -15.11 -9.10
N PRO A 645 -14.36 -13.78 -9.01
CA PRO A 645 -15.54 -13.08 -9.54
C PRO A 645 -15.73 -13.25 -11.05
N LEU A 646 -14.64 -13.26 -11.83
CA LEU A 646 -14.68 -13.40 -13.29
C LEU A 646 -15.17 -14.79 -13.72
N ILE A 647 -14.64 -15.84 -13.09
CA ILE A 647 -15.09 -17.21 -13.35
C ILE A 647 -16.54 -17.40 -12.89
N SER A 648 -16.91 -16.87 -11.73
CA SER A 648 -18.29 -16.99 -11.21
C SER A 648 -19.31 -16.34 -12.14
N ALA A 649 -19.05 -15.11 -12.61
CA ALA A 649 -19.93 -14.39 -13.53
C ALA A 649 -20.05 -15.10 -14.90
N LEU A 650 -18.96 -15.72 -15.36
CA LEU A 650 -18.94 -16.48 -16.60
C LEU A 650 -19.67 -17.82 -16.46
N ALA A 651 -19.50 -18.47 -15.31
CA ALA A 651 -20.13 -19.76 -14.99
C ALA A 651 -21.66 -19.71 -14.94
N GLU A 652 -22.25 -18.57 -14.58
CA GLU A 652 -23.71 -18.38 -14.60
C GLU A 652 -24.35 -18.58 -15.99
N LYS A 653 -23.55 -18.42 -17.06
CA LYS A 653 -24.00 -18.54 -18.45
C LYS A 653 -23.69 -19.92 -19.05
N GLY A 654 -22.99 -20.78 -18.29
CA GLY A 654 -22.48 -22.06 -18.78
C GLY A 654 -23.22 -23.28 -18.24
N ASN A 655 -22.94 -24.43 -18.84
CA ASN A 655 -23.45 -25.73 -18.38
C ASN A 655 -22.43 -26.39 -17.43
N PRO A 656 -22.73 -26.60 -16.14
CA PRO A 656 -21.81 -27.21 -15.19
C PRO A 656 -21.50 -28.71 -15.45
N LYS A 657 -22.17 -29.32 -16.39
CA LYS A 657 -21.98 -30.72 -16.81
C LYS A 657 -21.33 -30.88 -18.17
N ALA A 658 -20.95 -29.77 -18.84
CA ALA A 658 -20.38 -29.80 -20.19
C ALA A 658 -19.02 -30.50 -20.24
N VAL A 659 -18.17 -30.28 -19.23
CA VAL A 659 -16.86 -30.91 -19.12
C VAL A 659 -16.73 -31.66 -17.79
N ARG A 660 -16.34 -32.92 -17.85
CA ARG A 660 -16.18 -33.75 -16.65
C ARG A 660 -14.77 -33.56 -16.06
N PHE A 661 -14.61 -32.57 -15.20
CA PHE A 661 -13.37 -32.37 -14.46
C PHE A 661 -13.29 -33.28 -13.21
N PRO A 662 -12.10 -33.60 -12.70
CA PRO A 662 -11.90 -34.45 -11.53
C PRO A 662 -12.39 -33.75 -10.24
N ARG A 663 -12.89 -34.54 -9.27
CA ARG A 663 -13.22 -34.16 -7.90
C ARG A 663 -12.21 -34.84 -6.96
N ALA A 664 -11.01 -34.24 -6.89
CA ALA A 664 -9.93 -34.84 -6.12
C ALA A 664 -10.32 -35.00 -4.63
N LEU A 665 -9.92 -36.12 -4.04
CA LEU A 665 -10.14 -36.44 -2.63
C LEU A 665 -11.61 -36.45 -2.14
N MET A 666 -12.62 -36.30 -3.02
CA MET A 666 -14.02 -36.21 -2.62
C MET A 666 -14.48 -37.42 -1.79
N HIS A 667 -13.91 -38.59 -2.02
CA HIS A 667 -14.24 -39.87 -1.36
C HIS A 667 -13.06 -40.51 -0.62
N SER A 668 -12.03 -39.75 -0.23
CA SER A 668 -10.82 -40.24 0.46
C SER A 668 -11.07 -40.70 1.89
N GLY A 669 -12.17 -40.29 2.49
CA GLY A 669 -12.54 -40.61 3.89
C GLY A 669 -11.96 -39.61 4.91
N ASP A 670 -10.98 -38.81 4.54
CA ASP A 670 -10.46 -37.67 5.30
C ASP A 670 -11.16 -36.34 4.92
N LEU A 671 -10.74 -35.23 5.51
CA LEU A 671 -11.26 -33.89 5.23
C LEU A 671 -10.26 -32.99 4.49
N GLN A 672 -9.20 -33.59 3.93
CA GLN A 672 -8.20 -32.85 3.15
C GLN A 672 -8.73 -32.45 1.77
N PHE A 673 -8.21 -31.35 1.21
CA PHE A 673 -8.53 -30.87 -0.12
C PHE A 673 -7.29 -30.96 -1.02
N SER A 674 -7.50 -31.00 -2.34
CA SER A 674 -6.44 -30.86 -3.35
C SER A 674 -7.06 -30.28 -4.62
N LEU A 675 -6.49 -29.23 -5.15
CA LEU A 675 -6.98 -28.50 -6.31
C LEU A 675 -5.96 -28.44 -7.48
N SER A 676 -4.69 -28.78 -7.24
CA SER A 676 -3.67 -28.74 -8.29
C SER A 676 -3.95 -29.73 -9.44
N GLY A 677 -4.51 -30.90 -9.15
CA GLY A 677 -4.95 -31.86 -10.17
C GLY A 677 -6.13 -31.35 -11.00
N LEU A 678 -7.08 -30.66 -10.38
CA LEU A 678 -8.21 -30.03 -11.06
C LEU A 678 -7.73 -28.90 -11.98
N LYS A 679 -6.89 -28.00 -11.49
CA LYS A 679 -6.26 -26.93 -12.26
C LYS A 679 -5.53 -27.48 -13.50
N THR A 680 -4.68 -28.48 -13.32
CA THR A 680 -3.94 -29.12 -14.40
C THR A 680 -4.88 -29.75 -15.44
N SER A 681 -5.98 -30.36 -15.01
CA SER A 681 -7.01 -30.93 -15.89
C SER A 681 -7.65 -29.85 -16.76
N VAL A 682 -8.00 -28.67 -16.18
CA VAL A 682 -8.56 -27.54 -16.95
C VAL A 682 -7.55 -27.05 -17.97
N MET A 683 -6.31 -26.80 -17.58
CA MET A 683 -5.25 -26.33 -18.48
C MET A 683 -5.00 -27.32 -19.64
N THR A 684 -4.98 -28.61 -19.33
CA THR A 684 -4.82 -29.66 -20.33
C THR A 684 -6.01 -29.73 -21.32
N TYR A 685 -7.23 -29.52 -20.78
CA TYR A 685 -8.43 -29.45 -21.63
C TYR A 685 -8.34 -28.26 -22.60
N LEU A 686 -8.05 -27.06 -22.11
CA LEU A 686 -7.91 -25.83 -22.92
C LEU A 686 -6.86 -26.04 -24.05
N GLN A 687 -5.70 -26.58 -23.69
CA GLN A 687 -4.63 -26.85 -24.66
C GLN A 687 -5.03 -27.86 -25.75
N LYS A 688 -5.71 -28.94 -25.36
CA LYS A 688 -6.18 -29.98 -26.33
C LYS A 688 -7.22 -29.44 -27.29
N GLU A 689 -8.18 -28.65 -26.80
CA GLU A 689 -9.22 -28.05 -27.64
C GLU A 689 -8.59 -27.02 -28.61
N GLN A 690 -7.67 -26.21 -28.14
CA GLN A 690 -6.95 -25.23 -28.95
C GLN A 690 -6.09 -25.93 -30.05
N GLN A 691 -5.33 -26.99 -29.69
CA GLN A 691 -4.54 -27.75 -30.64
C GLN A 691 -5.39 -28.47 -31.69
N ALA A 692 -6.60 -28.87 -31.30
CA ALA A 692 -7.56 -29.50 -32.22
C ALA A 692 -8.34 -28.47 -33.07
N GLY A 693 -8.10 -27.16 -32.91
CA GLY A 693 -8.81 -26.10 -33.61
C GLY A 693 -10.31 -26.06 -33.30
N ARG A 694 -10.73 -26.60 -32.14
CA ARG A 694 -12.12 -26.54 -31.70
C ARG A 694 -12.40 -25.27 -30.92
N GLU A 695 -13.56 -24.69 -31.14
CA GLU A 695 -14.03 -23.52 -30.37
C GLU A 695 -14.28 -23.92 -28.92
N ILE A 696 -13.73 -23.16 -28.01
CA ILE A 696 -13.87 -23.39 -26.58
C ILE A 696 -15.02 -22.51 -26.04
N ASN A 697 -16.09 -23.14 -25.56
CA ASN A 697 -17.10 -22.41 -24.79
C ASN A 697 -16.57 -22.13 -23.39
N GLN A 698 -16.04 -20.93 -23.20
CA GLN A 698 -15.45 -20.50 -21.93
C GLN A 698 -16.44 -20.55 -20.76
N ALA A 699 -17.75 -20.27 -21.01
CA ALA A 699 -18.78 -20.31 -19.97
C ALA A 699 -18.98 -21.74 -19.46
N ASP A 700 -18.99 -22.74 -20.35
CA ASP A 700 -19.11 -24.17 -19.99
C ASP A 700 -17.89 -24.66 -19.20
N VAL A 701 -16.69 -24.21 -19.56
CA VAL A 701 -15.45 -24.52 -18.82
C VAL A 701 -15.51 -23.92 -17.42
N ALA A 702 -15.86 -22.64 -17.30
CA ALA A 702 -15.98 -21.94 -16.03
C ALA A 702 -17.03 -22.61 -15.11
N ALA A 703 -18.22 -22.91 -15.65
CA ALA A 703 -19.30 -23.59 -14.93
C ALA A 703 -18.90 -24.98 -14.44
N SER A 704 -18.25 -25.78 -15.32
CA SER A 704 -17.83 -27.14 -15.00
C SER A 704 -16.69 -27.17 -13.98
N PHE A 705 -15.75 -26.19 -14.06
CA PHE A 705 -14.68 -26.00 -13.07
C PHE A 705 -15.25 -25.61 -11.70
N GLN A 706 -16.09 -24.57 -11.66
CA GLN A 706 -16.74 -24.10 -10.40
C GLN A 706 -17.54 -25.23 -9.74
N ALA A 707 -18.33 -25.98 -10.50
CA ALA A 707 -19.09 -27.12 -9.99
C ALA A 707 -18.17 -28.21 -9.40
N ALA A 708 -17.01 -28.48 -10.02
CA ALA A 708 -16.06 -29.45 -9.47
C ALA A 708 -15.47 -29.05 -8.13
N VAL A 709 -15.17 -27.74 -7.93
CA VAL A 709 -14.73 -27.20 -6.65
C VAL A 709 -15.83 -27.32 -5.60
N ILE A 710 -17.03 -26.86 -5.92
CA ILE A 710 -18.16 -26.80 -4.97
C ILE A 710 -18.59 -28.20 -4.54
N ASP A 711 -18.64 -29.18 -5.45
CA ASP A 711 -18.99 -30.57 -5.12
C ASP A 711 -18.10 -31.13 -4.00
N VAL A 712 -16.77 -30.88 -4.08
CA VAL A 712 -15.81 -31.32 -3.05
C VAL A 712 -16.02 -30.57 -1.74
N GLN A 713 -16.20 -29.23 -1.79
CA GLN A 713 -16.45 -28.41 -0.60
C GLN A 713 -17.69 -28.89 0.16
N VAL A 714 -18.79 -29.10 -0.52
CA VAL A 714 -20.06 -29.56 0.08
C VAL A 714 -19.95 -30.99 0.64
N ALA A 715 -19.26 -31.90 -0.08
CA ALA A 715 -19.07 -33.29 0.39
C ALA A 715 -18.27 -33.34 1.69
N LYS A 716 -17.16 -32.58 1.78
CA LYS A 716 -16.29 -32.49 2.97
C LYS A 716 -17.01 -31.80 4.13
N ALA A 717 -17.74 -30.70 3.91
CA ALA A 717 -18.53 -30.01 4.91
C ALA A 717 -19.63 -30.91 5.49
N ARG A 718 -20.32 -31.71 4.66
CA ARG A 718 -21.30 -32.73 5.07
C ARG A 718 -20.65 -33.74 6.03
N THR A 719 -19.44 -34.18 5.72
CA THR A 719 -18.73 -35.16 6.56
C THR A 719 -18.31 -34.52 7.88
N ALA A 720 -17.78 -33.31 7.87
CA ALA A 720 -17.41 -32.58 9.09
C ALA A 720 -18.61 -32.34 10.03
N LEU A 721 -19.75 -31.91 9.48
CA LEU A 721 -20.98 -31.71 10.26
C LEU A 721 -21.51 -33.02 10.89
N ARG A 722 -21.37 -34.15 10.19
CA ARG A 722 -21.74 -35.48 10.74
C ARG A 722 -20.80 -35.95 11.83
N GLN A 723 -19.48 -35.68 11.68
CA GLN A 723 -18.47 -36.05 12.67
C GLN A 723 -18.59 -35.27 13.97
N THR A 724 -18.81 -33.95 13.85
CA THR A 724 -18.88 -33.04 15.02
C THR A 724 -20.29 -33.01 15.66
N GLY A 725 -21.33 -33.30 14.87
CA GLY A 725 -22.73 -33.10 15.32
C GLY A 725 -23.09 -31.62 15.52
N ALA A 726 -22.28 -30.70 15.04
CA ALA A 726 -22.52 -29.25 15.16
C ALA A 726 -23.88 -28.86 14.55
N LYS A 727 -24.55 -27.91 15.20
CA LYS A 727 -25.85 -27.37 14.75
C LYS A 727 -25.73 -26.03 14.06
N GLU A 728 -24.52 -25.49 14.01
CA GLU A 728 -24.15 -24.24 13.38
C GLU A 728 -23.06 -24.50 12.33
N PHE A 729 -23.23 -23.95 11.13
CA PHE A 729 -22.23 -23.98 10.06
C PHE A 729 -21.99 -22.57 9.57
N CYS A 730 -20.72 -22.21 9.37
CA CYS A 730 -20.33 -20.85 8.97
C CYS A 730 -19.39 -20.86 7.77
N LEU A 731 -19.37 -19.75 7.05
CA LEU A 731 -18.41 -19.47 6.01
C LEU A 731 -17.44 -18.36 6.46
N GLY A 732 -16.22 -18.38 5.91
CA GLY A 732 -15.23 -17.31 6.05
C GLY A 732 -14.29 -17.24 4.84
N GLY A 733 -13.63 -16.08 4.67
CA GLY A 733 -12.70 -15.83 3.58
C GLY A 733 -13.32 -15.32 2.29
N GLY A 734 -12.51 -14.73 1.39
CA GLY A 734 -12.97 -14.04 0.19
C GLY A 734 -13.82 -14.88 -0.77
N VAL A 735 -13.56 -16.21 -0.86
CA VAL A 735 -14.36 -17.10 -1.70
C VAL A 735 -15.77 -17.35 -1.13
N ALA A 736 -16.02 -17.04 0.15
CA ALA A 736 -17.35 -17.05 0.74
C ALA A 736 -18.31 -16.04 0.06
N ALA A 737 -17.81 -15.13 -0.75
CA ALA A 737 -18.62 -14.24 -1.59
C ALA A 737 -19.20 -14.94 -2.83
N ASN A 738 -18.73 -16.15 -3.21
CA ASN A 738 -19.19 -16.86 -4.40
C ASN A 738 -20.68 -17.28 -4.26
N PRO A 739 -21.58 -16.81 -5.15
CA PRO A 739 -23.03 -17.05 -5.01
C PRO A 739 -23.43 -18.52 -5.08
N GLU A 740 -22.75 -19.32 -5.95
CA GLU A 740 -23.08 -20.74 -6.10
C GLU A 740 -22.65 -21.56 -4.88
N LEU A 741 -21.47 -21.23 -4.31
CA LEU A 741 -21.01 -21.85 -3.06
C LEU A 741 -21.99 -21.58 -1.92
N ARG A 742 -22.48 -20.34 -1.79
CA ARG A 742 -23.51 -19.96 -0.80
C ARG A 742 -24.78 -20.79 -0.97
N ARG A 743 -25.33 -20.85 -2.20
CA ARG A 743 -26.53 -21.66 -2.51
C ARG A 743 -26.33 -23.14 -2.18
N ALA A 744 -25.17 -23.69 -2.52
CA ALA A 744 -24.86 -25.10 -2.25
C ALA A 744 -24.78 -25.41 -0.74
N TYR A 745 -24.22 -24.50 0.04
CA TYR A 745 -24.19 -24.64 1.50
C TYR A 745 -25.56 -24.39 2.16
N GLU A 746 -26.37 -23.48 1.64
CA GLU A 746 -27.76 -23.31 2.05
C GLU A 746 -28.56 -24.61 1.88
N ALA A 747 -28.48 -25.24 0.72
CA ALA A 747 -29.11 -26.52 0.43
C ALA A 747 -28.59 -27.65 1.34
N LEU A 748 -27.28 -27.71 1.60
CA LEU A 748 -26.69 -28.68 2.52
C LEU A 748 -27.22 -28.51 3.93
N CYS A 749 -27.20 -27.31 4.47
CA CYS A 749 -27.61 -27.00 5.83
C CYS A 749 -29.11 -27.25 6.03
N GLN A 750 -29.94 -26.89 5.04
CA GLN A 750 -31.37 -27.21 5.05
C GLN A 750 -31.63 -28.74 5.13
N GLN A 751 -30.90 -29.53 4.32
CA GLN A 751 -30.98 -30.99 4.33
C GLN A 751 -30.60 -31.63 5.67
N LEU A 752 -29.64 -31.04 6.37
CA LEU A 752 -29.10 -31.55 7.62
C LEU A 752 -29.79 -30.95 8.87
N GLY A 753 -30.66 -29.95 8.72
CA GLY A 753 -31.29 -29.24 9.85
C GLY A 753 -30.24 -28.46 10.67
N VAL A 754 -29.21 -27.90 10.01
CA VAL A 754 -28.14 -27.10 10.59
C VAL A 754 -28.38 -25.63 10.27
N ARG A 755 -28.17 -24.72 11.23
CA ARG A 755 -28.23 -23.27 10.97
C ARG A 755 -27.01 -22.85 10.15
N LEU A 756 -27.23 -22.06 9.12
CA LEU A 756 -26.16 -21.46 8.31
C LEU A 756 -26.02 -20.00 8.67
N THR A 757 -24.79 -19.58 9.01
CA THR A 757 -24.42 -18.17 9.16
C THR A 757 -23.31 -17.83 8.15
N MET A 758 -23.51 -16.73 7.43
CA MET A 758 -22.54 -16.24 6.43
C MET A 758 -22.28 -14.75 6.68
N PRO A 759 -21.03 -14.31 6.57
CA PRO A 759 -20.72 -12.90 6.70
C PRO A 759 -21.38 -12.11 5.55
N PRO A 760 -21.66 -10.80 5.76
CA PRO A 760 -22.06 -9.93 4.66
C PRO A 760 -20.96 -9.88 3.60
N LEU A 761 -21.32 -9.61 2.35
CA LEU A 761 -20.35 -9.64 1.23
C LEU A 761 -19.15 -8.71 1.46
N SER A 762 -19.37 -7.56 2.09
CA SER A 762 -18.35 -6.59 2.47
C SER A 762 -17.35 -7.11 3.52
N ALA A 763 -17.73 -8.10 4.33
CA ALA A 763 -16.88 -8.70 5.36
C ALA A 763 -16.31 -10.09 4.95
N CYS A 764 -16.50 -10.50 3.70
CA CYS A 764 -15.88 -11.73 3.18
C CYS A 764 -14.39 -11.53 2.85
N THR A 765 -14.01 -10.34 2.34
CA THR A 765 -12.62 -9.96 2.07
C THR A 765 -11.92 -9.48 3.33
N ASP A 766 -10.60 -9.32 3.26
CA ASP A 766 -9.79 -8.83 4.37
C ASP A 766 -10.27 -7.45 4.82
N ASN A 767 -10.50 -7.29 6.13
CA ASN A 767 -11.01 -6.09 6.75
C ASN A 767 -10.57 -6.01 8.22
N ALA A 768 -10.58 -4.82 8.81
CA ALA A 768 -10.15 -4.64 10.19
C ALA A 768 -11.27 -4.89 11.21
N ALA A 769 -12.55 -4.87 10.80
CA ALA A 769 -13.67 -5.17 11.72
C ALA A 769 -13.61 -6.60 12.26
N MET A 770 -13.21 -7.58 11.44
CA MET A 770 -13.01 -8.96 11.86
C MET A 770 -11.89 -9.09 12.90
N ILE A 771 -10.84 -8.30 12.76
CA ILE A 771 -9.71 -8.24 13.69
C ILE A 771 -10.13 -7.56 15.00
N ALA A 772 -10.93 -6.50 14.92
CA ALA A 772 -11.46 -5.77 16.07
C ALA A 772 -12.34 -6.67 16.98
N LEU A 773 -13.14 -7.53 16.39
CA LEU A 773 -13.99 -8.48 17.13
C LEU A 773 -13.17 -9.50 17.93
N VAL A 774 -12.08 -10.05 17.35
CA VAL A 774 -11.13 -10.91 18.06
C VAL A 774 -10.43 -10.12 19.17
N ALA A 775 -9.97 -8.92 18.84
CA ALA A 775 -9.25 -8.04 19.76
C ALA A 775 -10.07 -7.71 20.99
N LEU A 776 -11.38 -7.48 20.85
CA LEU A 776 -12.29 -7.22 21.97
C LEU A 776 -12.35 -8.42 22.95
N ASP A 777 -12.42 -9.64 22.43
CA ASP A 777 -12.42 -10.84 23.27
C ASP A 777 -11.06 -11.03 23.96
N ARG A 778 -9.94 -10.77 23.25
CA ARG A 778 -8.56 -10.79 23.80
C ARG A 778 -8.36 -9.70 24.88
N TYR A 779 -8.89 -8.51 24.64
CA TYR A 779 -8.86 -7.42 25.61
C TYR A 779 -9.56 -7.78 26.92
N LYS A 780 -10.78 -8.34 26.83
CA LYS A 780 -11.53 -8.83 27.98
C LYS A 780 -10.80 -9.93 28.75
N GLN A 781 -9.99 -10.73 28.05
CA GLN A 781 -9.16 -11.80 28.64
C GLN A 781 -7.79 -11.29 29.10
N GLN A 782 -7.46 -10.01 28.91
CA GLN A 782 -6.17 -9.38 29.22
C GLN A 782 -4.98 -10.09 28.53
N LYS A 783 -5.17 -10.56 27.29
CA LYS A 783 -4.14 -11.19 26.48
C LYS A 783 -3.44 -10.15 25.63
N PHE A 784 -2.33 -9.64 26.11
CA PHE A 784 -1.57 -8.57 25.48
C PHE A 784 -0.19 -9.06 25.02
N PHE A 785 0.30 -8.44 23.95
CA PHE A 785 1.63 -8.64 23.42
C PHE A 785 2.59 -7.59 24.01
N GLY A 786 3.86 -7.99 24.20
CA GLY A 786 4.93 -7.04 24.43
C GLY A 786 5.33 -6.29 23.17
N LEU A 787 5.99 -5.14 23.31
CA LEU A 787 6.53 -4.39 22.19
C LEU A 787 7.69 -5.11 21.47
N ASP A 788 8.20 -6.17 22.06
CA ASP A 788 9.22 -7.08 21.51
C ASP A 788 8.64 -8.22 20.66
N CYS A 789 7.32 -8.27 20.43
CA CYS A 789 6.71 -9.25 19.54
C CYS A 789 7.13 -9.07 18.08
N ASP A 790 7.01 -10.13 17.27
CA ASP A 790 7.31 -10.10 15.83
C ASP A 790 6.22 -10.81 15.03
N VAL A 791 6.25 -10.62 13.71
CA VAL A 791 5.33 -11.24 12.77
C VAL A 791 5.70 -12.71 12.50
N LYS A 792 4.69 -13.51 12.11
CA LYS A 792 4.89 -14.89 11.66
C LYS A 792 4.24 -15.09 10.29
N ALA A 793 4.99 -15.60 9.31
CA ALA A 793 4.43 -15.94 8.00
C ALA A 793 3.39 -17.07 8.10
N HIS A 794 3.57 -17.98 9.03
CA HIS A 794 2.71 -19.12 9.29
C HIS A 794 2.38 -19.20 10.78
N ALA A 795 1.12 -19.34 11.10
CA ALA A 795 0.62 -19.58 12.45
C ALA A 795 -0.69 -20.39 12.34
N PRO A 796 -0.67 -21.68 12.64
CA PRO A 796 -1.88 -22.50 12.67
C PRO A 796 -2.90 -21.96 13.68
N LEU A 797 -4.20 -22.14 13.39
CA LEU A 797 -5.29 -21.70 14.28
C LEU A 797 -5.32 -22.41 15.62
N ASP A 798 -4.89 -23.68 15.63
CA ASP A 798 -4.87 -24.56 16.80
C ASP A 798 -3.61 -24.38 17.67
N GLU A 799 -2.69 -23.51 17.27
CA GLU A 799 -1.53 -23.11 18.09
C GLU A 799 -1.93 -21.93 19.00
N ALA A 800 -1.78 -22.11 20.30
CA ALA A 800 -2.05 -21.05 21.28
C ALA A 800 -1.09 -19.86 21.08
N TYR A 801 -1.59 -18.64 21.11
CA TYR A 801 -0.81 -17.40 20.99
C TYR A 801 -1.29 -16.33 21.97
#